data_891171bbafdf09122e9382c521eef988
#
_entry.id   891171bbafdf09122e9382c521eef988
#
_cell.length_a   1.000
_cell.length_b   1.000
_cell.length_c   1.000
_cell.angle_alpha   90.00
_cell.angle_beta   90.00
_cell.angle_gamma   90.00
#
_symmetry.space_group_name_H-M   'P 1'
#
loop_
_entity.id
_entity.type
_entity.pdbx_description
1 polymer ?
#
loop_
_entity_poly.entity_id
_entity_poly.type
_entity_poly.pdbx_seq_one_letter_code
_entity_poly.pdbx_strand_id
1 'polypeptide(L)'
;MPTPELFQDPPRKYAVRPINHSLQDNTDLMLEAYRDFGYGGIVTNVPYGVSCCGRSRRDVKGFTENPENLEKFQVILDKLKENDLSYWIYDEAGYPSGQGGGLVLEGHPELSAKGLYMERRITYDEPRTVKFRIDDETNRIVWAAKCPLDVDRQLHETPAIYEKMSPVPFQEDSLTCELDPFEVLFIFCEKDAHYGSQGTHNTCSFRKNINIMDKRAVRRFIDCCFEPVAAACPEAYPNADNVFTDEPGLFHRYVRSYETWSRALIPWVENFFEEYEAKYGEDLRIFLPLLFENDCARAYATRIKFYALVGDLVAEAYSGQLATWCEAHGTGFSGHYMAEEGLYGQVCNYGDYVKVLSKTSYPGLDVLTCIPDQFSSLTVKTPQIAARKKQSGMMVEICPFYNVEEFRKNPVNYMTAVMGLLYLGGVRVTNSYFAPALSTWRNNILRRPENDGYANAEEMTAFNRYVARLGVMMEGLQNESNVFVYYPVENEQAVIYPATAAQFIPYDKLAETSIWELVNHIYENGYDFFLVDCDDLTDAVRTLETDGEAKISGNRVDLVYVPRCLVMRKAAVDALKKLADAGVKVHYLDKAPAFYDTAECVSDGADFPVCSIDDVLPELKATVKGIFQLDFEQKTVQQGTFHRDGKEIHMLCNRSAKDLTIPYNGTVAAEIWSPEDGSITALPPAGTFVLPAYRALFVLIPE
;
A
#
# COMPACT_ATOMS: atom_id res chain seq x y z
N MET A 1 -22.58 10.85 17.91
CA MET A 1 -21.49 11.70 18.48
C MET A 1 -20.98 11.09 19.77
N PRO A 2 -19.67 11.13 20.08
CA PRO A 2 -19.22 10.85 21.44
C PRO A 2 -19.85 11.88 22.41
N THR A 3 -20.06 11.45 23.66
CA THR A 3 -20.44 12.44 24.69
C THR A 3 -19.22 13.29 25.03
N PRO A 4 -19.41 14.52 25.57
CA PRO A 4 -18.29 15.34 26.03
C PRO A 4 -17.35 14.60 26.99
N GLU A 5 -17.90 13.83 27.91
CA GLU A 5 -17.13 13.07 28.90
C GLU A 5 -16.28 11.96 28.21
N LEU A 6 -16.85 11.24 27.23
CA LEU A 6 -16.15 10.23 26.47
C LEU A 6 -15.01 10.81 25.62
N PHE A 7 -15.18 12.02 25.10
CA PHE A 7 -14.12 12.73 24.39
C PHE A 7 -13.03 13.24 25.33
N GLN A 8 -13.40 13.79 26.50
CA GLN A 8 -12.45 14.29 27.48
C GLN A 8 -11.57 13.19 28.05
N ASP A 9 -12.17 12.03 28.37
CA ASP A 9 -11.48 10.85 28.91
C ASP A 9 -11.76 9.61 28.02
N PRO A 10 -11.08 9.50 26.87
CA PRO A 10 -11.34 8.46 25.90
C PRO A 10 -10.84 7.09 26.38
N PRO A 11 -11.56 6.00 26.03
CA PRO A 11 -11.09 4.65 26.28
C PRO A 11 -9.73 4.39 25.63
N ARG A 12 -8.83 3.72 26.35
CA ARG A 12 -7.48 3.36 25.89
C ARG A 12 -7.46 2.59 24.57
N LYS A 13 -8.49 1.81 24.27
CA LYS A 13 -8.57 1.03 23.02
C LYS A 13 -8.36 1.86 21.74
N TYR A 14 -8.59 3.17 21.79
CA TYR A 14 -8.36 4.08 20.67
C TYR A 14 -6.94 4.67 20.64
N ALA A 15 -6.13 4.43 21.68
CA ALA A 15 -4.74 4.90 21.71
C ALA A 15 -3.82 4.00 20.89
N VAL A 16 -2.59 4.43 20.76
CA VAL A 16 -1.54 3.73 19.99
C VAL A 16 -1.25 2.33 20.59
N ARG A 17 -0.91 1.37 19.73
CA ARG A 17 -0.42 0.03 20.09
C ARG A 17 1.04 -0.10 19.66
N PRO A 18 2.01 -0.23 20.59
CA PRO A 18 3.39 -0.47 20.21
C PRO A 18 3.58 -1.88 19.67
N ILE A 19 4.41 -2.02 18.63
CA ILE A 19 4.88 -3.31 18.14
C ILE A 19 6.05 -3.73 19.05
N ASN A 20 5.91 -4.88 19.69
CA ASN A 20 6.95 -5.44 20.52
C ASN A 20 7.15 -6.92 20.23
N HIS A 21 8.19 -7.20 19.48
CA HIS A 21 8.60 -8.55 19.18
C HIS A 21 9.17 -9.21 20.44
N SER A 22 8.61 -10.36 20.79
CA SER A 22 9.08 -11.19 21.89
C SER A 22 9.21 -10.49 23.26
N LEU A 23 8.08 -10.24 23.90
CA LEU A 23 8.01 -9.87 25.33
C LEU A 23 8.56 -11.00 26.23
N GLN A 24 9.88 -11.23 26.27
CA GLN A 24 10.44 -12.36 26.99
C GLN A 24 10.91 -12.01 28.41
N ASP A 25 11.70 -10.95 28.49
CA ASP A 25 12.30 -10.55 29.77
C ASP A 25 11.66 -9.27 30.26
N ASN A 26 11.29 -9.20 31.51
CA ASN A 26 10.62 -8.07 32.14
C ASN A 26 9.20 -7.76 31.60
N THR A 27 8.47 -8.78 31.11
CA THR A 27 7.11 -8.63 30.59
C THR A 27 6.23 -7.81 31.55
N ASP A 28 6.22 -8.08 32.84
CA ASP A 28 5.38 -7.36 33.82
C ASP A 28 5.70 -5.87 33.88
N LEU A 29 6.98 -5.50 33.94
CA LEU A 29 7.38 -4.09 33.95
C LEU A 29 7.04 -3.37 32.66
N MET A 30 7.11 -4.05 31.50
CA MET A 30 6.75 -3.47 30.21
C MET A 30 5.24 -3.26 30.09
N LEU A 31 4.43 -4.23 30.50
CA LEU A 31 2.97 -4.11 30.46
C LEU A 31 2.48 -3.05 31.44
N GLU A 32 3.10 -2.96 32.63
CA GLU A 32 2.83 -1.90 33.58
C GLU A 32 3.16 -0.52 33.00
N ALA A 33 4.33 -0.37 32.36
CA ALA A 33 4.71 0.87 31.67
C ALA A 33 3.76 1.22 30.52
N TYR A 34 3.33 0.26 29.70
CA TYR A 34 2.38 0.51 28.62
C TYR A 34 1.03 1.00 29.14
N ARG A 35 0.56 0.40 30.23
CA ARG A 35 -0.65 0.87 30.90
C ARG A 35 -0.48 2.31 31.42
N ASP A 36 0.62 2.59 32.10
CA ASP A 36 0.89 3.88 32.72
C ASP A 36 1.11 4.99 31.70
N PHE A 37 1.66 4.67 30.53
CA PHE A 37 1.77 5.60 29.39
C PHE A 37 0.49 5.70 28.55
N GLY A 38 -0.58 4.99 28.91
CA GLY A 38 -1.88 5.09 28.24
C GLY A 38 -1.95 4.44 26.86
N TYR A 39 -1.09 3.45 26.56
CA TYR A 39 -1.20 2.67 25.33
C TYR A 39 -2.50 1.85 25.30
N GLY A 40 -3.07 1.70 24.08
CA GLY A 40 -4.35 1.03 23.88
C GLY A 40 -4.27 -0.49 23.90
N GLY A 41 -3.10 -1.02 23.67
CA GLY A 41 -2.84 -2.45 23.53
C GLY A 41 -1.42 -2.68 23.05
N ILE A 42 -1.17 -3.80 22.39
CA ILE A 42 0.14 -4.18 21.88
C ILE A 42 0.02 -5.01 20.60
N VAL A 43 1.00 -4.91 19.71
CA VAL A 43 1.23 -5.88 18.65
C VAL A 43 2.40 -6.77 19.07
N THR A 44 2.19 -8.08 19.20
CA THR A 44 3.22 -9.01 19.67
C THR A 44 3.13 -10.36 18.98
N ASN A 45 4.17 -11.15 19.04
CA ASN A 45 4.27 -12.47 18.43
C ASN A 45 4.76 -13.55 19.40
N VAL A 46 4.72 -14.80 18.93
CA VAL A 46 5.34 -15.91 19.63
C VAL A 46 6.80 -15.58 19.92
N PRO A 47 7.28 -15.71 21.16
CA PRO A 47 8.68 -15.49 21.49
C PRO A 47 9.63 -16.37 20.66
N TYR A 48 10.76 -15.81 20.27
CA TYR A 48 11.83 -16.54 19.58
C TYR A 48 13.20 -16.04 20.03
N GLY A 49 14.21 -16.90 19.94
CA GLY A 49 15.48 -16.70 20.61
C GLY A 49 16.41 -15.61 20.09
N VAL A 50 16.01 -14.84 19.04
CA VAL A 50 16.88 -13.82 18.45
C VAL A 50 16.03 -12.61 18.02
N SER A 51 16.49 -11.41 18.38
CA SER A 51 15.86 -10.13 18.00
C SER A 51 15.73 -9.96 16.49
N CYS A 52 14.58 -9.53 16.01
CA CYS A 52 14.29 -9.33 14.60
C CYS A 52 15.16 -8.28 13.89
N CYS A 53 15.76 -7.37 14.58
CA CYS A 53 16.61 -6.31 14.03
C CYS A 53 18.11 -6.59 14.14
N GLY A 54 18.52 -7.80 14.48
CA GLY A 54 19.91 -8.19 14.65
C GLY A 54 20.57 -8.63 13.33
N ARG A 55 21.72 -8.07 12.99
CA ARG A 55 22.52 -8.40 11.81
C ARG A 55 23.05 -9.84 11.71
N SER A 56 22.65 -10.74 12.57
CA SER A 56 23.18 -12.09 12.65
C SER A 56 22.12 -13.14 12.92
N ARG A 57 21.03 -13.11 12.18
CA ARG A 57 20.08 -14.20 12.23
C ARG A 57 20.62 -15.38 11.45
N ARG A 58 21.29 -16.26 12.11
CA ARG A 58 21.76 -17.46 11.45
C ARG A 58 20.81 -18.63 11.60
N ASP A 59 20.00 -18.69 12.59
CA ASP A 59 19.08 -19.80 12.80
C ASP A 59 17.98 -19.38 13.76
N VAL A 60 16.82 -18.98 13.25
CA VAL A 60 15.59 -18.83 14.04
C VAL A 60 15.02 -20.23 14.30
N LYS A 61 15.82 -21.12 14.88
CA LYS A 61 15.29 -22.35 15.45
C LYS A 61 14.63 -22.00 16.76
N GLY A 62 13.36 -22.32 16.85
CA GLY A 62 12.64 -22.12 18.08
C GLY A 62 11.62 -20.99 17.98
N PHE A 63 10.85 -20.95 16.90
CA PHE A 63 9.65 -20.15 16.76
C PHE A 63 8.41 -20.97 17.19
N THR A 64 7.46 -21.18 16.31
CA THR A 64 6.22 -21.95 16.58
C THR A 64 6.41 -23.45 16.68
N GLU A 65 7.49 -24.00 16.12
CA GLU A 65 7.85 -25.41 16.25
C GLU A 65 8.38 -25.78 17.64
N ASN A 66 8.68 -24.79 18.49
CA ASN A 66 9.13 -25.02 19.85
C ASN A 66 7.96 -24.87 20.85
N PRO A 67 7.49 -25.96 21.49
CA PRO A 67 6.39 -25.90 22.46
C PRO A 67 6.63 -24.93 23.63
N GLU A 68 7.88 -24.78 24.09
CA GLU A 68 8.21 -23.84 25.15
C GLU A 68 7.91 -22.39 24.80
N ASN A 69 8.08 -22.01 23.50
CA ASN A 69 7.75 -20.66 23.04
C ASN A 69 6.25 -20.43 22.99
N LEU A 70 5.48 -21.45 22.63
CA LEU A 70 4.02 -21.39 22.65
C LEU A 70 3.47 -21.28 24.09
N GLU A 71 4.06 -22.03 25.04
CA GLU A 71 3.72 -21.90 26.48
C GLU A 71 4.03 -20.48 26.99
N LYS A 72 5.18 -19.91 26.64
CA LYS A 72 5.54 -18.53 26.96
C LYS A 72 4.57 -17.53 26.36
N PHE A 73 4.13 -17.78 25.11
CA PHE A 73 3.18 -16.91 24.45
C PHE A 73 1.82 -16.92 25.16
N GLN A 74 1.33 -18.09 25.58
CA GLN A 74 0.11 -18.17 26.40
C GLN A 74 0.22 -17.33 27.68
N VAL A 75 1.35 -17.41 28.37
CA VAL A 75 1.60 -16.58 29.58
C VAL A 75 1.57 -15.08 29.26
N ILE A 76 2.10 -14.66 28.11
CA ILE A 76 2.03 -13.27 27.67
C ILE A 76 0.58 -12.85 27.44
N LEU A 77 -0.20 -13.66 26.74
CA LEU A 77 -1.61 -13.38 26.48
C LEU A 77 -2.44 -13.26 27.76
N ASP A 78 -2.21 -14.16 28.72
CA ASP A 78 -2.87 -14.10 30.02
C ASP A 78 -2.55 -12.80 30.79
N LYS A 79 -1.29 -12.37 30.77
CA LYS A 79 -0.85 -11.10 31.34
C LYS A 79 -1.42 -9.88 30.63
N LEU A 80 -1.57 -9.91 29.32
CA LEU A 80 -2.24 -8.82 28.57
C LEU A 80 -3.68 -8.66 29.03
N LYS A 81 -4.40 -9.78 29.20
CA LYS A 81 -5.76 -9.81 29.72
C LYS A 81 -5.84 -9.29 31.16
N GLU A 82 -4.93 -9.70 32.03
CA GLU A 82 -4.85 -9.22 33.43
C GLU A 82 -4.61 -7.70 33.52
N ASN A 83 -3.91 -7.12 32.57
CA ASN A 83 -3.63 -5.67 32.48
C ASN A 83 -4.64 -4.88 31.67
N ASP A 84 -5.74 -5.48 31.21
CA ASP A 84 -6.75 -4.84 30.35
C ASP A 84 -6.12 -4.17 29.10
N LEU A 85 -5.20 -4.88 28.46
CA LEU A 85 -4.54 -4.49 27.23
C LEU A 85 -5.04 -5.36 26.07
N SER A 86 -5.58 -4.75 25.04
CA SER A 86 -5.91 -5.45 23.79
C SER A 86 -4.64 -5.84 23.04
N TYR A 87 -4.74 -6.78 22.10
CA TYR A 87 -3.57 -7.17 21.31
C TYR A 87 -3.91 -7.52 19.87
N TRP A 88 -2.90 -7.32 19.04
CA TRP A 88 -2.80 -7.88 17.71
C TRP A 88 -1.68 -8.93 17.71
N ILE A 89 -1.85 -9.99 16.93
CA ILE A 89 -0.82 -11.00 16.75
C ILE A 89 -0.01 -10.66 15.50
N TYR A 90 1.29 -10.38 15.68
CA TYR A 90 2.22 -10.25 14.58
C TYR A 90 2.47 -11.64 13.98
N ASP A 91 2.29 -11.80 12.67
CA ASP A 91 2.08 -13.07 11.99
C ASP A 91 3.31 -13.98 11.93
N GLU A 92 4.52 -13.45 12.22
CA GLU A 92 5.73 -14.27 12.22
C GLU A 92 6.85 -13.75 13.14
N ALA A 93 8.09 -14.24 12.91
CA ALA A 93 9.28 -13.90 13.69
C ALA A 93 9.92 -12.55 13.32
N GLY A 94 9.60 -11.97 12.18
CA GLY A 94 10.16 -10.70 11.71
C GLY A 94 9.67 -10.35 10.30
N TYR A 95 10.19 -9.31 9.69
CA TYR A 95 9.76 -8.88 8.37
C TYR A 95 10.81 -9.23 7.29
N PRO A 96 10.42 -9.30 6.01
CA PRO A 96 9.04 -9.25 5.50
C PRO A 96 8.27 -10.53 5.82
N SER A 97 6.96 -10.39 6.04
CA SER A 97 6.09 -11.50 6.41
C SER A 97 6.00 -12.59 5.33
N GLY A 98 5.73 -13.83 5.78
CA GLY A 98 5.55 -15.01 4.95
C GLY A 98 6.61 -16.09 5.12
N GLN A 99 7.72 -15.81 5.83
CA GLN A 99 8.84 -16.73 5.96
C GLN A 99 8.68 -17.75 7.09
N GLY A 100 7.93 -17.37 8.14
CA GLY A 100 7.82 -18.17 9.33
C GLY A 100 9.18 -18.46 9.99
N GLY A 101 10.08 -17.46 10.00
CA GLY A 101 11.45 -17.70 10.46
C GLY A 101 12.24 -18.71 9.61
N GLY A 102 11.77 -19.02 8.39
CA GLY A 102 12.37 -20.00 7.47
C GLY A 102 11.69 -21.37 7.47
N LEU A 103 10.74 -21.62 8.36
CA LEU A 103 10.01 -22.89 8.45
C LEU A 103 9.25 -23.25 7.17
N VAL A 104 8.75 -22.23 6.46
CA VAL A 104 7.96 -22.43 5.23
C VAL A 104 8.77 -23.09 4.13
N LEU A 105 10.02 -22.64 3.94
CA LEU A 105 10.90 -23.14 2.88
C LEU A 105 11.77 -24.33 3.31
N GLU A 106 11.75 -24.71 4.59
CA GLU A 106 12.50 -25.88 5.07
C GLU A 106 11.96 -27.16 4.45
N GLY A 107 12.80 -27.81 3.62
CA GLY A 107 12.41 -28.99 2.84
C GLY A 107 11.47 -28.71 1.65
N HIS A 108 11.14 -27.46 1.36
CA HIS A 108 10.22 -27.05 0.30
C HIS A 108 10.78 -25.88 -0.55
N PRO A 109 11.94 -26.06 -1.20
CA PRO A 109 12.57 -24.99 -1.99
C PRO A 109 11.72 -24.58 -3.22
N GLU A 110 10.83 -25.44 -3.68
CA GLU A 110 9.90 -25.15 -4.77
C GLU A 110 8.90 -24.02 -4.47
N LEU A 111 8.65 -23.77 -3.19
CA LEU A 111 7.74 -22.71 -2.71
C LEU A 111 8.39 -21.31 -2.65
N SER A 112 9.68 -21.21 -2.99
CA SER A 112 10.38 -19.91 -3.00
C SER A 112 9.85 -19.00 -4.09
N ALA A 113 9.99 -17.68 -3.87
CA ALA A 113 9.65 -16.67 -4.86
C ALA A 113 10.42 -16.91 -6.17
N LYS A 114 9.71 -16.87 -7.28
CA LYS A 114 10.25 -17.11 -8.63
C LYS A 114 10.16 -15.86 -9.48
N GLY A 115 11.12 -15.71 -10.37
CA GLY A 115 11.09 -14.73 -11.44
C GLY A 115 11.35 -15.38 -12.79
N LEU A 116 10.77 -14.81 -13.83
CA LEU A 116 11.03 -15.19 -15.21
C LEU A 116 11.95 -14.18 -15.86
N TYR A 117 12.98 -14.64 -16.58
CA TYR A 117 13.83 -13.80 -17.41
C TYR A 117 13.87 -14.31 -18.85
N MET A 118 14.25 -13.43 -19.77
CA MET A 118 14.34 -13.73 -21.18
C MET A 118 15.80 -13.68 -21.66
N GLU A 119 16.22 -14.73 -22.37
CA GLU A 119 17.43 -14.77 -23.16
C GLU A 119 17.06 -14.70 -24.64
N ARG A 120 17.86 -14.00 -25.43
CA ARG A 120 17.63 -13.78 -26.86
C ARG A 120 18.88 -14.14 -27.66
N ARG A 121 18.70 -14.88 -28.77
CA ARG A 121 19.75 -15.18 -29.74
C ARG A 121 19.24 -14.85 -31.14
N ILE A 122 20.04 -14.13 -31.91
CA ILE A 122 19.66 -13.61 -33.24
C ILE A 122 20.66 -14.12 -34.29
N THR A 123 20.14 -14.44 -35.48
CA THR A 123 20.94 -14.63 -36.70
C THR A 123 20.62 -13.54 -37.71
N TYR A 124 21.60 -13.21 -38.54
CA TYR A 124 21.41 -12.22 -39.62
C TYR A 124 21.58 -12.89 -40.99
N ASP A 125 22.78 -13.02 -41.49
CA ASP A 125 23.02 -13.42 -42.88
C ASP A 125 23.21 -14.92 -43.13
N GLU A 126 23.57 -15.68 -42.08
CA GLU A 126 23.88 -17.10 -42.16
C GLU A 126 23.10 -17.92 -41.13
N PRO A 127 22.72 -19.17 -41.48
CA PRO A 127 22.10 -20.05 -40.51
C PRO A 127 23.08 -20.40 -39.37
N ARG A 128 22.54 -20.61 -38.19
CA ARG A 128 23.34 -20.90 -36.98
C ARG A 128 22.71 -21.93 -36.09
N THR A 129 23.51 -22.90 -35.64
CA THR A 129 23.14 -23.77 -34.53
C THR A 129 23.36 -23.07 -33.21
N VAL A 130 22.32 -22.81 -32.47
CA VAL A 130 22.37 -22.28 -31.09
C VAL A 130 22.33 -23.44 -30.10
N LYS A 131 23.30 -23.49 -29.22
CA LYS A 131 23.30 -24.37 -28.04
C LYS A 131 23.23 -23.49 -26.82
N PHE A 132 22.22 -23.71 -26.00
CA PHE A 132 22.01 -22.99 -24.75
C PHE A 132 21.96 -23.98 -23.60
N ARG A 133 22.62 -23.61 -22.50
CA ARG A 133 22.57 -24.37 -21.24
C ARG A 133 22.53 -23.38 -20.07
N ILE A 134 21.73 -23.72 -19.08
CA ILE A 134 21.67 -23.04 -17.81
C ILE A 134 22.82 -23.50 -16.93
N ASP A 135 23.56 -22.56 -16.33
CA ASP A 135 24.72 -22.85 -15.47
C ASP A 135 24.36 -23.02 -13.98
N ASP A 136 23.10 -22.74 -13.60
CA ASP A 136 22.64 -22.73 -12.22
C ASP A 136 21.53 -23.80 -12.03
N GLU A 137 21.72 -24.73 -11.11
CA GLU A 137 20.79 -25.82 -10.80
C GLU A 137 19.41 -25.36 -10.31
N THR A 138 19.28 -24.09 -9.87
CA THR A 138 18.00 -23.53 -9.41
C THR A 138 17.15 -22.95 -10.54
N ASN A 139 17.69 -22.88 -11.74
CA ASN A 139 17.04 -22.32 -12.92
C ASN A 139 16.53 -23.43 -13.83
N ARG A 140 15.44 -23.16 -14.54
CA ARG A 140 14.93 -24.07 -15.58
C ARG A 140 14.37 -23.29 -16.76
N ILE A 141 14.39 -23.88 -17.95
CA ILE A 141 13.71 -23.37 -19.12
C ILE A 141 12.21 -23.63 -18.97
N VAL A 142 11.41 -22.62 -19.13
CA VAL A 142 9.93 -22.68 -19.04
C VAL A 142 9.30 -22.68 -20.43
N TRP A 143 9.89 -21.94 -21.36
CA TRP A 143 9.41 -21.81 -22.72
C TRP A 143 10.54 -21.38 -23.66
N ALA A 144 10.49 -21.87 -24.90
CA ALA A 144 11.38 -21.41 -25.96
C ALA A 144 10.66 -21.41 -27.30
N ALA A 145 10.87 -20.38 -28.08
CA ALA A 145 10.30 -20.27 -29.42
C ALA A 145 11.19 -19.43 -30.33
N LYS A 146 11.11 -19.66 -31.64
CA LYS A 146 11.76 -18.85 -32.65
C LYS A 146 10.75 -18.18 -33.56
N CYS A 147 11.10 -17.03 -34.10
CA CYS A 147 10.31 -16.33 -35.09
C CYS A 147 11.20 -15.56 -36.06
N PRO A 148 10.65 -15.20 -37.26
CA PRO A 148 11.35 -14.32 -38.19
C PRO A 148 11.71 -12.96 -37.57
N LEU A 149 12.88 -12.43 -37.92
CA LEU A 149 13.31 -11.10 -37.59
C LEU A 149 12.82 -10.12 -38.68
N ASP A 150 12.07 -9.09 -38.32
CA ASP A 150 11.73 -8.02 -39.24
C ASP A 150 12.89 -7.02 -39.34
N VAL A 151 13.66 -7.13 -40.40
CA VAL A 151 14.90 -6.37 -40.61
C VAL A 151 14.63 -4.90 -40.87
N ASP A 152 13.48 -4.59 -41.47
CA ASP A 152 13.13 -3.22 -41.88
C ASP A 152 12.53 -2.37 -40.72
N ARG A 153 11.96 -3.06 -39.71
CA ARG A 153 11.19 -2.40 -38.65
C ARG A 153 11.66 -2.66 -37.23
N GLN A 154 12.74 -3.41 -37.06
CA GLN A 154 13.11 -3.97 -35.77
C GLN A 154 11.97 -4.85 -35.23
N LEU A 155 12.27 -5.98 -34.60
CA LEU A 155 11.31 -6.95 -34.02
C LEU A 155 10.11 -6.34 -33.28
N HIS A 156 10.20 -5.08 -32.98
CA HIS A 156 9.42 -4.38 -31.99
C HIS A 156 8.09 -3.80 -32.49
N GLU A 157 7.82 -3.85 -33.80
CA GLU A 157 6.74 -3.01 -34.31
C GLU A 157 5.52 -3.76 -34.85
N THR A 158 5.56 -5.08 -34.98
CA THR A 158 4.39 -5.78 -35.51
C THR A 158 3.99 -7.00 -34.69
N PRO A 159 2.79 -6.95 -34.03
CA PRO A 159 2.17 -8.12 -33.40
C PRO A 159 2.09 -9.34 -34.30
N ALA A 160 1.98 -9.15 -35.62
CA ALA A 160 1.93 -10.19 -36.64
C ALA A 160 3.18 -11.08 -36.69
N ILE A 161 4.34 -10.65 -36.17
CA ILE A 161 5.54 -11.46 -36.11
C ILE A 161 5.45 -12.48 -34.98
N TYR A 162 4.89 -12.10 -33.85
CA TYR A 162 4.72 -13.02 -32.71
C TYR A 162 3.72 -14.14 -33.00
N GLU A 163 2.73 -13.88 -33.85
CA GLU A 163 1.82 -14.91 -34.34
C GLU A 163 2.53 -15.99 -35.21
N LYS A 164 3.74 -15.69 -35.71
CA LYS A 164 4.61 -16.64 -36.46
C LYS A 164 5.61 -17.38 -35.56
N MET A 165 5.50 -17.26 -34.25
CA MET A 165 6.37 -18.00 -33.34
C MET A 165 6.17 -19.51 -33.51
N SER A 166 7.30 -20.21 -33.57
CA SER A 166 7.35 -21.65 -33.61
C SER A 166 8.01 -22.19 -32.35
N PRO A 167 7.32 -23.01 -31.53
CA PRO A 167 7.92 -23.62 -30.36
C PRO A 167 9.20 -24.37 -30.66
N VAL A 168 10.19 -24.25 -29.78
CA VAL A 168 11.47 -24.99 -29.87
C VAL A 168 11.51 -26.01 -28.75
N PRO A 169 11.77 -27.31 -29.05
CA PRO A 169 11.94 -28.32 -28.03
C PRO A 169 13.11 -28.00 -27.09
N PHE A 170 12.94 -28.23 -25.79
CA PHE A 170 13.97 -28.02 -24.78
C PHE A 170 13.93 -29.08 -23.69
N GLN A 171 15.03 -29.21 -22.95
CA GLN A 171 15.12 -29.88 -21.65
C GLN A 171 15.10 -28.85 -20.56
N GLU A 172 14.92 -29.25 -19.31
CA GLU A 172 14.85 -28.28 -18.19
C GLU A 172 16.07 -27.34 -18.15
N ASP A 173 17.27 -27.83 -18.44
CA ASP A 173 18.52 -27.08 -18.34
C ASP A 173 19.12 -26.67 -19.68
N SER A 174 18.59 -27.15 -20.81
CA SER A 174 19.28 -26.97 -22.08
C SER A 174 18.38 -27.09 -23.31
N LEU A 175 18.82 -26.48 -24.41
CA LEU A 175 18.24 -26.65 -25.72
C LEU A 175 19.30 -26.54 -26.82
N THR A 176 18.97 -27.14 -27.97
CA THR A 176 19.70 -26.94 -29.23
C THR A 176 18.68 -26.56 -30.30
N CYS A 177 18.94 -25.50 -31.03
CA CYS A 177 18.04 -24.97 -32.07
C CYS A 177 18.83 -24.55 -33.30
N GLU A 178 18.33 -24.94 -34.47
CA GLU A 178 18.79 -24.38 -35.75
C GLU A 178 17.99 -23.12 -36.06
N LEU A 179 18.70 -22.03 -36.29
CA LEU A 179 18.14 -20.76 -36.76
C LEU A 179 18.49 -20.51 -38.21
N ASP A 180 17.49 -20.22 -39.01
CA ASP A 180 17.66 -19.77 -40.38
C ASP A 180 18.14 -18.29 -40.38
N PRO A 181 18.64 -17.77 -41.51
CA PRO A 181 18.96 -16.32 -41.62
C PRO A 181 17.77 -15.48 -41.24
N PHE A 182 18.01 -14.37 -40.48
CA PHE A 182 17.00 -13.46 -39.99
C PHE A 182 15.92 -14.11 -39.09
N GLU A 183 16.37 -14.99 -38.19
CA GLU A 183 15.53 -15.51 -37.12
C GLU A 183 16.05 -15.09 -35.74
N VAL A 184 15.12 -14.98 -34.81
CA VAL A 184 15.37 -14.81 -33.37
C VAL A 184 14.84 -15.98 -32.58
N LEU A 185 15.63 -16.47 -31.65
CA LEU A 185 15.26 -17.44 -30.63
C LEU A 185 15.08 -16.69 -29.31
N PHE A 186 13.89 -16.82 -28.71
CA PHE A 186 13.59 -16.43 -27.35
C PHE A 186 13.61 -17.65 -26.44
N ILE A 187 14.25 -17.51 -25.28
CA ILE A 187 14.34 -18.54 -24.25
C ILE A 187 13.92 -17.91 -22.95
N PHE A 188 12.86 -18.43 -22.35
CA PHE A 188 12.34 -17.93 -21.08
C PHE A 188 12.69 -18.91 -19.98
N CYS A 189 13.38 -18.40 -18.96
CA CYS A 189 13.91 -19.20 -17.88
C CYS A 189 13.35 -18.69 -16.54
N GLU A 190 12.91 -19.63 -15.73
CA GLU A 190 12.56 -19.42 -14.34
C GLU A 190 13.80 -19.48 -13.47
N LYS A 191 13.86 -18.64 -12.43
CA LYS A 191 14.86 -18.74 -11.38
C LYS A 191 14.30 -18.27 -10.04
N ASP A 192 14.99 -18.64 -8.94
CA ASP A 192 14.69 -18.07 -7.64
C ASP A 192 14.91 -16.56 -7.65
N ALA A 193 13.89 -15.81 -7.23
CA ALA A 193 13.97 -14.36 -7.12
C ALA A 193 14.59 -13.95 -5.77
N HIS A 194 15.38 -12.88 -5.79
CA HIS A 194 15.85 -12.15 -4.60
C HIS A 194 16.76 -12.89 -3.64
N TYR A 195 17.32 -14.03 -4.00
CA TYR A 195 18.26 -14.75 -3.14
C TYR A 195 19.38 -13.83 -2.65
N GLY A 196 19.52 -13.75 -1.33
CA GLY A 196 20.55 -12.94 -0.69
C GLY A 196 20.36 -11.40 -0.80
N SER A 197 19.22 -10.93 -1.29
CA SER A 197 18.90 -9.51 -1.42
C SER A 197 18.55 -8.85 -0.09
N GLN A 198 18.31 -7.56 -0.11
CA GLN A 198 17.84 -6.81 1.06
C GLN A 198 16.47 -7.31 1.54
N GLY A 199 15.55 -7.64 0.62
CA GLY A 199 14.24 -8.20 0.94
C GLY A 199 14.28 -9.57 1.63
N THR A 200 15.44 -10.24 1.62
CA THR A 200 15.67 -11.50 2.34
C THR A 200 16.66 -11.35 3.50
N HIS A 201 17.01 -10.11 3.86
CA HIS A 201 18.05 -9.86 4.86
C HIS A 201 17.66 -10.30 6.27
N ASN A 202 16.38 -10.19 6.58
CA ASN A 202 15.83 -10.55 7.89
C ASN A 202 15.33 -12.00 7.94
N THR A 203 15.38 -12.73 6.83
CA THR A 203 15.03 -14.14 6.80
C THR A 203 16.17 -15.01 7.34
N CYS A 204 15.87 -16.24 7.66
CA CYS A 204 16.82 -17.23 8.14
C CYS A 204 17.95 -17.52 7.15
N SER A 205 18.78 -18.49 7.44
CA SER A 205 19.97 -18.89 6.64
C SER A 205 19.71 -19.11 5.14
N PHE A 206 18.50 -19.42 4.74
CA PHE A 206 18.14 -19.64 3.31
C PHE A 206 18.13 -18.36 2.50
N ARG A 207 17.89 -17.20 3.12
CA ARG A 207 17.83 -15.88 2.45
C ARG A 207 16.99 -15.88 1.19
N LYS A 208 15.82 -16.53 1.24
CA LYS A 208 14.82 -16.63 0.17
C LYS A 208 13.47 -16.22 0.73
N ASN A 209 12.64 -15.59 -0.11
CA ASN A 209 11.25 -15.31 0.21
C ASN A 209 10.34 -16.42 -0.32
N ILE A 210 9.17 -16.57 0.27
CA ILE A 210 8.12 -17.42 -0.31
C ILE A 210 7.50 -16.76 -1.54
N ASN A 211 6.89 -17.58 -2.41
CA ASN A 211 6.10 -17.04 -3.49
C ASN A 211 4.69 -16.70 -3.02
N ILE A 212 4.44 -15.41 -2.76
CA ILE A 212 3.13 -14.94 -2.28
C ILE A 212 2.00 -15.03 -3.33
N MET A 213 2.30 -15.41 -4.58
CA MET A 213 1.31 -15.79 -5.61
C MET A 213 0.94 -17.27 -5.54
N ASP A 214 1.71 -18.09 -4.81
CA ASP A 214 1.48 -19.53 -4.73
C ASP A 214 0.65 -19.89 -3.49
N LYS A 215 -0.58 -20.35 -3.73
CA LYS A 215 -1.49 -20.78 -2.65
C LYS A 215 -0.88 -21.87 -1.77
N ARG A 216 0.00 -22.71 -2.30
CA ARG A 216 0.68 -23.78 -1.55
C ARG A 216 1.68 -23.20 -0.54
N ALA A 217 2.44 -22.19 -0.98
CA ALA A 217 3.41 -21.50 -0.12
C ALA A 217 2.74 -20.79 1.04
N VAL A 218 1.66 -20.07 0.76
CA VAL A 218 0.89 -19.37 1.80
C VAL A 218 0.13 -20.33 2.70
N ARG A 219 -0.42 -21.44 2.18
CA ARG A 219 -1.02 -22.48 3.04
C ARG A 219 0.01 -23.02 4.02
N ARG A 220 1.23 -23.31 3.55
CA ARG A 220 2.31 -23.78 4.41
C ARG A 220 2.73 -22.71 5.45
N PHE A 221 2.69 -21.43 5.09
CA PHE A 221 2.91 -20.36 6.06
C PHE A 221 1.87 -20.41 7.19
N ILE A 222 0.61 -20.62 6.86
CA ILE A 222 -0.47 -20.83 7.83
C ILE A 222 -0.18 -22.07 8.68
N ASP A 223 0.19 -23.20 8.07
CA ASP A 223 0.49 -24.45 8.77
C ASP A 223 1.67 -24.33 9.74
N CYS A 224 2.66 -23.51 9.40
CA CYS A 224 3.86 -23.32 10.23
C CYS A 224 3.69 -22.26 11.33
N CYS A 225 2.91 -21.21 11.08
CA CYS A 225 2.87 -20.04 11.96
C CYS A 225 1.55 -19.87 12.71
N PHE A 226 0.43 -20.19 12.09
CA PHE A 226 -0.90 -19.93 12.64
C PHE A 226 -1.49 -21.17 13.33
N GLU A 227 -1.49 -22.32 12.66
CA GLU A 227 -2.06 -23.55 13.21
C GLU A 227 -1.41 -24.00 14.54
N PRO A 228 -0.06 -23.92 14.71
CA PRO A 228 0.54 -24.28 15.99
C PRO A 228 0.11 -23.37 17.14
N VAL A 229 -0.06 -22.07 16.86
CA VAL A 229 -0.56 -21.11 17.86
C VAL A 229 -2.02 -21.40 18.20
N ALA A 230 -2.87 -21.63 17.20
CA ALA A 230 -4.29 -21.95 17.42
C ALA A 230 -4.45 -23.25 18.25
N ALA A 231 -3.61 -24.24 17.99
CA ALA A 231 -3.63 -25.52 18.72
C ALA A 231 -3.14 -25.41 20.17
N ALA A 232 -2.06 -24.65 20.40
CA ALA A 232 -1.46 -24.52 21.74
C ALA A 232 -2.13 -23.42 22.60
N CYS A 233 -2.65 -22.36 21.97
CA CYS A 233 -3.26 -21.20 22.60
C CYS A 233 -4.66 -20.96 22.00
N PRO A 234 -5.68 -21.78 22.32
CA PRO A 234 -6.98 -21.74 21.63
C PRO A 234 -7.71 -20.40 21.70
N GLU A 235 -7.45 -19.61 22.74
CA GLU A 235 -8.04 -18.29 22.95
C GLU A 235 -7.24 -17.14 22.29
N ALA A 236 -6.07 -17.44 21.68
CA ALA A 236 -5.19 -16.42 21.14
C ALA A 236 -5.87 -15.61 20.04
N TYR A 237 -6.39 -16.26 19.02
CA TYR A 237 -7.03 -15.59 17.88
C TYR A 237 -8.42 -15.04 18.20
N PRO A 238 -9.32 -15.79 18.90
CA PRO A 238 -10.64 -15.26 19.25
C PRO A 238 -10.62 -13.98 20.10
N ASN A 239 -9.55 -13.77 20.87
CA ASN A 239 -9.39 -12.58 21.71
C ASN A 239 -8.47 -11.52 21.08
N ALA A 240 -7.83 -11.80 19.96
CA ALA A 240 -7.02 -10.81 19.24
C ALA A 240 -7.94 -9.89 18.41
N ASP A 241 -7.69 -8.58 18.46
CA ASP A 241 -8.41 -7.64 17.60
C ASP A 241 -8.12 -7.91 16.11
N ASN A 242 -6.86 -8.22 15.76
CA ASN A 242 -6.42 -8.60 14.41
C ASN A 242 -5.10 -9.40 14.44
N VAL A 243 -4.79 -10.00 13.31
CA VAL A 243 -3.44 -10.46 12.97
C VAL A 243 -2.78 -9.39 12.11
N PHE A 244 -1.51 -9.10 12.37
CA PHE A 244 -0.72 -8.08 11.70
C PHE A 244 0.33 -8.71 10.79
N THR A 245 0.29 -8.38 9.50
CA THR A 245 1.31 -8.74 8.50
C THR A 245 2.17 -7.52 8.15
N ASP A 246 3.46 -7.76 7.88
CA ASP A 246 4.48 -6.74 7.74
C ASP A 246 5.22 -6.90 6.40
N GLU A 247 4.97 -6.00 5.48
CA GLU A 247 5.64 -5.86 4.18
C GLU A 247 5.82 -7.14 3.34
N PRO A 248 4.86 -8.08 3.25
CA PRO A 248 4.98 -9.17 2.29
C PRO A 248 5.03 -8.61 0.87
N GLY A 249 5.93 -9.11 0.02
CA GLY A 249 6.06 -8.54 -1.32
C GLY A 249 6.79 -9.44 -2.31
N LEU A 250 6.62 -9.12 -3.60
CA LEU A 250 7.33 -9.79 -4.69
C LEU A 250 8.76 -9.25 -4.90
N PHE A 251 9.05 -8.06 -4.42
CA PHE A 251 10.35 -7.38 -4.38
C PHE A 251 11.10 -7.24 -5.72
N HIS A 252 10.46 -7.44 -6.86
CA HIS A 252 11.12 -7.56 -8.17
C HIS A 252 11.91 -6.32 -8.60
N ARG A 253 11.67 -5.15 -8.02
CA ARG A 253 12.44 -3.94 -8.30
C ARG A 253 12.85 -3.14 -7.07
N TYR A 254 12.20 -3.35 -5.95
CA TYR A 254 12.48 -2.63 -4.72
C TYR A 254 13.87 -2.98 -4.20
N VAL A 255 14.25 -4.23 -4.37
CA VAL A 255 15.48 -4.76 -3.79
C VAL A 255 16.59 -4.78 -4.81
N ARG A 256 17.60 -3.94 -4.59
CA ARG A 256 18.87 -4.00 -5.30
C ARG A 256 19.63 -5.26 -4.89
N SER A 257 19.56 -6.32 -5.68
CA SER A 257 20.41 -7.49 -5.52
C SER A 257 21.45 -7.53 -6.65
N TYR A 258 22.58 -8.17 -6.40
CA TYR A 258 23.55 -8.44 -7.46
C TYR A 258 22.93 -9.22 -8.62
N GLU A 259 21.90 -10.00 -8.34
CA GLU A 259 21.20 -10.83 -9.34
C GLU A 259 20.26 -10.03 -10.23
N THR A 260 19.55 -9.03 -9.71
CA THR A 260 18.72 -8.13 -10.52
C THR A 260 19.55 -7.18 -11.39
N TRP A 261 20.83 -7.07 -11.14
CA TRP A 261 21.74 -6.28 -11.99
C TRP A 261 22.16 -7.04 -13.26
N SER A 262 22.18 -8.36 -13.20
CA SER A 262 22.57 -9.20 -14.33
C SER A 262 21.41 -9.63 -15.22
N ARG A 263 20.19 -9.71 -14.66
CA ARG A 263 19.00 -10.20 -15.36
C ARG A 263 17.75 -9.48 -14.90
N ALA A 264 16.96 -9.03 -15.85
CA ALA A 264 15.67 -8.42 -15.59
C ALA A 264 14.62 -9.52 -15.35
N LEU A 265 13.93 -9.49 -14.20
CA LEU A 265 12.95 -10.49 -13.80
C LEU A 265 11.53 -9.91 -13.80
N ILE A 266 10.55 -10.70 -14.21
CA ILE A 266 9.13 -10.47 -13.92
C ILE A 266 8.64 -11.49 -12.88
N PRO A 267 7.59 -11.19 -12.09
CA PRO A 267 6.99 -12.13 -11.16
C PRO A 267 6.55 -13.43 -11.86
N TRP A 268 6.74 -14.58 -11.22
CA TRP A 268 6.41 -15.85 -11.83
C TRP A 268 5.90 -16.88 -10.82
N VAL A 269 4.96 -17.71 -11.26
CA VAL A 269 4.48 -18.92 -10.58
C VAL A 269 4.25 -20.02 -11.59
N GLU A 270 4.38 -21.28 -11.17
CA GLU A 270 4.41 -22.45 -12.05
C GLU A 270 3.20 -22.57 -13.00
N ASN A 271 2.00 -22.27 -12.52
CA ASN A 271 0.75 -22.34 -13.28
C ASN A 271 0.32 -21.03 -13.95
N PHE A 272 1.25 -20.07 -14.14
CA PHE A 272 0.89 -18.72 -14.64
C PHE A 272 0.26 -18.76 -16.04
N PHE A 273 0.69 -19.65 -16.93
CA PHE A 273 0.12 -19.76 -18.27
C PHE A 273 -1.35 -20.21 -18.22
N GLU A 274 -1.64 -21.19 -17.39
CA GLU A 274 -2.98 -21.76 -17.22
C GLU A 274 -3.94 -20.72 -16.61
N GLU A 275 -3.48 -19.97 -15.61
CA GLU A 275 -4.27 -18.88 -14.98
C GLU A 275 -4.53 -17.75 -15.98
N TYR A 276 -3.53 -17.40 -16.80
CA TYR A 276 -3.68 -16.36 -17.81
C TYR A 276 -4.70 -16.77 -18.90
N GLU A 277 -4.56 -18.00 -19.42
CA GLU A 277 -5.48 -18.53 -20.43
C GLU A 277 -6.90 -18.66 -19.89
N ALA A 278 -7.04 -19.15 -18.65
CA ALA A 278 -8.35 -19.26 -18.00
C ALA A 278 -9.05 -17.90 -17.84
N LYS A 279 -8.29 -16.85 -17.55
CA LYS A 279 -8.86 -15.50 -17.33
C LYS A 279 -9.13 -14.75 -18.63
N TYR A 280 -8.23 -14.84 -19.62
CA TYR A 280 -8.26 -13.98 -20.81
C TYR A 280 -8.59 -14.71 -22.10
N GLY A 281 -8.59 -16.06 -22.10
CA GLY A 281 -8.82 -16.87 -23.30
C GLY A 281 -7.70 -16.73 -24.34
N GLU A 282 -6.49 -16.31 -23.93
CA GLU A 282 -5.33 -16.10 -24.78
C GLU A 282 -4.13 -16.90 -24.26
N ASP A 283 -3.30 -17.43 -25.15
CA ASP A 283 -2.03 -18.05 -24.78
C ASP A 283 -0.94 -16.98 -24.62
N LEU A 284 -0.52 -16.74 -23.37
CA LEU A 284 0.53 -15.76 -23.06
C LEU A 284 1.86 -16.09 -23.73
N ARG A 285 2.15 -17.37 -24.03
CA ARG A 285 3.42 -17.80 -24.62
C ARG A 285 3.76 -17.05 -25.89
N ILE A 286 2.74 -16.74 -26.70
CA ILE A 286 2.89 -15.98 -27.96
C ILE A 286 3.32 -14.54 -27.67
N PHE A 287 2.95 -13.97 -26.55
CA PHE A 287 3.16 -12.56 -26.21
C PHE A 287 4.24 -12.34 -25.14
N LEU A 288 4.89 -13.41 -24.64
CA LEU A 288 5.94 -13.29 -23.62
C LEU A 288 7.02 -12.26 -23.93
N PRO A 289 7.55 -12.16 -25.18
CA PRO A 289 8.56 -11.13 -25.47
C PRO A 289 8.09 -9.70 -25.22
N LEU A 290 6.79 -9.41 -25.35
CA LEU A 290 6.20 -8.09 -25.11
C LEU A 290 6.23 -7.66 -23.65
N LEU A 291 6.43 -8.59 -22.71
CA LEU A 291 6.61 -8.29 -21.31
C LEU A 291 8.03 -7.75 -21.02
N PHE A 292 9.00 -8.01 -21.88
CA PHE A 292 10.41 -7.65 -21.72
C PHE A 292 10.87 -6.55 -22.63
N GLU A 293 10.23 -6.39 -23.78
CA GLU A 293 10.63 -5.47 -24.82
C GLU A 293 9.40 -4.76 -25.38
N ASN A 294 9.64 -3.63 -26.05
CA ASN A 294 8.68 -2.89 -26.83
C ASN A 294 7.75 -1.94 -26.09
N ASP A 295 7.51 -0.84 -26.79
CA ASP A 295 6.53 0.18 -26.48
C ASP A 295 5.54 0.31 -27.63
N CYS A 296 4.59 -0.60 -27.70
CA CYS A 296 3.49 -0.55 -28.66
C CYS A 296 2.17 -0.88 -27.97
N ALA A 297 1.06 -0.53 -28.62
CA ALA A 297 -0.27 -0.74 -28.06
C ALA A 297 -0.52 -2.19 -27.59
N ARG A 298 -0.05 -3.19 -28.35
CA ARG A 298 -0.18 -4.60 -27.98
C ARG A 298 0.66 -4.95 -26.75
N ALA A 299 1.87 -4.42 -26.63
CA ALA A 299 2.72 -4.64 -25.47
C ALA A 299 2.08 -4.05 -24.21
N TYR A 300 1.54 -2.84 -24.28
CA TYR A 300 0.83 -2.20 -23.17
C TYR A 300 -0.36 -3.05 -22.72
N ALA A 301 -1.22 -3.48 -23.65
CA ALA A 301 -2.37 -4.33 -23.33
C ALA A 301 -1.94 -5.68 -22.70
N THR A 302 -0.87 -6.29 -23.20
CA THR A 302 -0.34 -7.55 -22.65
C THR A 302 0.20 -7.38 -21.23
N ARG A 303 0.96 -6.31 -20.96
CA ARG A 303 1.50 -6.01 -19.63
C ARG A 303 0.39 -5.68 -18.63
N ILE A 304 -0.64 -4.94 -19.01
CA ILE A 304 -1.82 -4.68 -18.17
C ILE A 304 -2.46 -6.00 -17.74
N LYS A 305 -2.73 -6.90 -18.69
CA LYS A 305 -3.29 -8.23 -18.39
C LYS A 305 -2.39 -9.05 -17.46
N PHE A 306 -1.08 -9.03 -17.72
CA PHE A 306 -0.09 -9.75 -16.92
C PHE A 306 -0.08 -9.24 -15.47
N TYR A 307 0.13 -7.94 -15.24
CA TYR A 307 0.21 -7.39 -13.90
C TYR A 307 -1.15 -7.36 -13.17
N ALA A 308 -2.26 -7.24 -13.89
CA ALA A 308 -3.58 -7.42 -13.30
C ALA A 308 -3.82 -8.85 -12.81
N LEU A 309 -3.28 -9.87 -13.51
CA LEU A 309 -3.30 -11.26 -13.03
C LEU A 309 -2.37 -11.47 -11.84
N VAL A 310 -1.16 -10.89 -11.86
CA VAL A 310 -0.27 -10.88 -10.68
C VAL A 310 -1.01 -10.35 -9.47
N GLY A 311 -1.74 -9.23 -9.60
CA GLY A 311 -2.54 -8.66 -8.52
C GLY A 311 -3.63 -9.59 -8.00
N ASP A 312 -4.33 -10.29 -8.89
CA ASP A 312 -5.34 -11.28 -8.48
C ASP A 312 -4.70 -12.46 -7.72
N LEU A 313 -3.59 -12.99 -8.24
CA LEU A 313 -2.89 -14.11 -7.62
C LEU A 313 -2.35 -13.76 -6.22
N VAL A 314 -1.74 -12.59 -6.05
CA VAL A 314 -1.30 -12.12 -4.73
C VAL A 314 -2.48 -11.90 -3.79
N ALA A 315 -3.52 -11.21 -4.25
CA ALA A 315 -4.69 -10.93 -3.44
C ALA A 315 -5.41 -12.20 -2.97
N GLU A 316 -5.51 -13.22 -3.83
CA GLU A 316 -6.16 -14.47 -3.46
C GLU A 316 -5.25 -15.42 -2.68
N ALA A 317 -3.98 -15.57 -3.09
CA ALA A 317 -3.07 -16.51 -2.46
C ALA A 317 -2.62 -16.01 -1.08
N TYR A 318 -2.22 -14.76 -0.95
CA TYR A 318 -1.71 -14.23 0.32
C TYR A 318 -2.84 -13.64 1.17
N SER A 319 -3.28 -12.43 0.85
CA SER A 319 -4.24 -11.72 1.70
C SER A 319 -5.57 -12.44 1.87
N GLY A 320 -6.08 -13.04 0.80
CA GLY A 320 -7.37 -13.75 0.82
C GLY A 320 -7.35 -15.02 1.66
N GLN A 321 -6.31 -15.86 1.55
CA GLN A 321 -6.20 -17.06 2.41
C GLN A 321 -6.02 -16.71 3.88
N LEU A 322 -5.14 -15.75 4.19
CA LEU A 322 -4.89 -15.31 5.56
C LEU A 322 -6.14 -14.68 6.18
N ALA A 323 -6.83 -13.81 5.45
CA ALA A 323 -8.08 -13.21 5.91
C ALA A 323 -9.16 -14.27 6.17
N THR A 324 -9.33 -15.23 5.25
CA THR A 324 -10.30 -16.32 5.40
C THR A 324 -9.98 -17.20 6.62
N TRP A 325 -8.69 -17.50 6.83
CA TRP A 325 -8.27 -18.29 7.98
C TRP A 325 -8.53 -17.52 9.29
N CYS A 326 -8.17 -16.24 9.35
CA CYS A 326 -8.37 -15.39 10.53
C CYS A 326 -9.87 -15.25 10.87
N GLU A 327 -10.72 -15.01 9.87
CA GLU A 327 -12.17 -14.93 10.06
C GLU A 327 -12.75 -16.23 10.63
N ALA A 328 -12.28 -17.39 10.12
CA ALA A 328 -12.68 -18.69 10.65
C ALA A 328 -12.23 -18.94 12.10
N HIS A 329 -11.24 -18.20 12.58
CA HIS A 329 -10.71 -18.26 13.95
C HIS A 329 -11.14 -17.06 14.83
N GLY A 330 -12.12 -16.27 14.38
CA GLY A 330 -12.74 -15.21 15.18
C GLY A 330 -11.93 -13.92 15.29
N THR A 331 -10.97 -13.69 14.40
CA THR A 331 -10.17 -12.46 14.36
C THR A 331 -10.12 -11.87 12.95
N GLY A 332 -9.63 -10.64 12.81
CA GLY A 332 -9.35 -10.02 11.52
C GLY A 332 -7.93 -10.29 11.03
N PHE A 333 -7.69 -9.95 9.76
CA PHE A 333 -6.36 -9.91 9.15
C PHE A 333 -6.10 -8.52 8.61
N SER A 334 -4.98 -7.92 8.99
CA SER A 334 -4.59 -6.56 8.60
C SER A 334 -3.05 -6.46 8.56
N GLY A 335 -2.55 -5.27 8.40
CA GLY A 335 -1.13 -4.97 8.28
C GLY A 335 -0.89 -4.04 7.12
N HIS A 336 0.35 -3.81 6.77
CA HIS A 336 0.72 -2.94 5.66
C HIS A 336 1.56 -3.68 4.62
N TYR A 337 1.64 -3.07 3.45
CA TYR A 337 2.31 -3.61 2.28
C TYR A 337 3.25 -2.54 1.74
N MET A 338 4.38 -2.93 1.17
CA MET A 338 5.41 -2.02 0.68
C MET A 338 4.93 -1.02 -0.37
N ALA A 339 5.63 0.11 -0.48
CA ALA A 339 5.52 1.08 -1.56
C ALA A 339 4.19 1.86 -1.58
N GLU A 340 3.72 2.23 -0.40
CA GLU A 340 2.51 3.03 -0.22
C GLU A 340 2.59 4.39 -0.95
N GLU A 341 3.79 4.93 -1.12
CA GLU A 341 4.02 6.30 -1.60
C GLU A 341 3.86 6.45 -3.12
N GLY A 342 3.86 5.35 -3.90
CA GLY A 342 3.87 5.48 -5.35
C GLY A 342 3.39 4.27 -6.15
N LEU A 343 2.68 4.57 -7.25
CA LEU A 343 2.06 3.58 -8.14
C LEU A 343 3.07 2.59 -8.73
N TYR A 344 4.23 3.10 -9.14
CA TYR A 344 5.27 2.28 -9.74
C TYR A 344 5.73 1.15 -8.81
N GLY A 345 6.03 1.50 -7.55
CA GLY A 345 6.42 0.54 -6.53
C GLY A 345 5.30 -0.46 -6.22
N GLN A 346 4.07 0.02 -6.17
CA GLN A 346 2.87 -0.79 -5.92
C GLN A 346 2.68 -1.86 -7.01
N VAL A 347 2.80 -1.49 -8.28
CA VAL A 347 2.69 -2.46 -9.39
C VAL A 347 3.86 -3.46 -9.38
N CYS A 348 5.09 -3.00 -9.13
CA CYS A 348 6.27 -3.87 -9.06
C CYS A 348 6.15 -4.94 -7.97
N ASN A 349 5.55 -4.60 -6.82
CA ASN A 349 5.47 -5.50 -5.67
C ASN A 349 4.19 -6.33 -5.64
N TYR A 350 3.10 -5.87 -6.27
CA TYR A 350 1.78 -6.51 -6.10
C TYR A 350 0.97 -6.62 -7.39
N GLY A 351 1.41 -6.04 -8.50
CA GLY A 351 0.61 -5.96 -9.72
C GLY A 351 -0.61 -5.03 -9.60
N ASP A 352 -1.39 -5.16 -8.51
CA ASP A 352 -2.51 -4.29 -8.15
C ASP A 352 -2.63 -4.18 -6.63
N TYR A 353 -2.13 -3.09 -6.08
CA TYR A 353 -2.04 -2.82 -4.65
C TYR A 353 -3.42 -2.72 -3.97
N VAL A 354 -4.36 -2.05 -4.61
CA VAL A 354 -5.72 -1.85 -4.07
C VAL A 354 -6.45 -3.18 -3.92
N LYS A 355 -6.31 -4.10 -4.87
CA LYS A 355 -6.88 -5.45 -4.79
C LYS A 355 -6.35 -6.23 -3.60
N VAL A 356 -5.04 -6.17 -3.36
CA VAL A 356 -4.41 -6.85 -2.23
C VAL A 356 -4.94 -6.31 -0.91
N LEU A 357 -4.97 -4.99 -0.75
CA LEU A 357 -5.52 -4.32 0.43
C LEU A 357 -7.02 -4.57 0.63
N SER A 358 -7.78 -4.77 -0.43
CA SER A 358 -9.23 -5.01 -0.32
C SER A 358 -9.59 -6.29 0.45
N LYS A 359 -8.64 -7.20 0.65
CA LYS A 359 -8.84 -8.45 1.42
C LYS A 359 -8.62 -8.26 2.92
N THR A 360 -7.95 -7.18 3.36
CA THR A 360 -7.65 -6.92 4.77
C THR A 360 -8.84 -6.31 5.52
N SER A 361 -8.93 -6.50 6.83
CA SER A 361 -9.97 -5.90 7.69
C SER A 361 -9.84 -4.38 7.74
N TYR A 362 -8.62 -3.90 7.91
CA TYR A 362 -8.21 -2.51 7.84
C TYR A 362 -7.10 -2.40 6.79
N PRO A 363 -7.35 -1.85 5.60
CA PRO A 363 -6.28 -1.54 4.67
C PRO A 363 -5.19 -0.73 5.37
N GLY A 364 -3.95 -1.20 5.30
CA GLY A 364 -2.87 -0.64 6.10
C GLY A 364 -1.84 0.12 5.30
N LEU A 365 -1.12 0.99 5.99
CA LEU A 365 0.01 1.74 5.48
C LEU A 365 1.09 1.88 6.56
N ASP A 366 2.35 2.07 6.14
CA ASP A 366 3.45 2.44 7.01
C ASP A 366 3.87 3.90 6.76
N VAL A 367 4.24 4.62 7.81
CA VAL A 367 4.71 6.00 7.73
C VAL A 367 6.08 6.12 8.37
N LEU A 368 7.11 6.06 7.52
CA LEU A 368 8.51 6.15 7.91
C LEU A 368 8.97 7.61 8.10
N THR A 369 8.31 8.55 7.42
CA THR A 369 8.67 9.97 7.48
C THR A 369 7.57 10.76 8.20
N CYS A 370 7.70 10.88 9.52
CA CYS A 370 6.76 11.65 10.34
C CYS A 370 7.10 13.14 10.39
N ILE A 371 7.45 13.75 9.26
CA ILE A 371 7.70 15.18 9.12
C ILE A 371 6.54 15.78 8.32
N PRO A 372 5.73 16.70 8.92
CA PRO A 372 4.48 17.14 8.30
C PRO A 372 4.64 17.74 6.89
N ASP A 373 5.74 18.47 6.64
CA ASP A 373 6.00 19.07 5.33
C ASP A 373 6.45 18.07 4.26
N GLN A 374 6.81 16.84 4.65
CA GLN A 374 7.20 15.75 3.76
C GLN A 374 6.11 14.68 3.63
N PHE A 375 4.99 14.86 4.31
CA PHE A 375 3.87 13.92 4.25
C PHE A 375 3.21 13.97 2.87
N SER A 376 3.17 12.84 2.18
CA SER A 376 2.48 12.70 0.90
C SER A 376 1.03 12.29 1.11
N SER A 377 0.11 13.03 0.49
CA SER A 377 -1.31 12.66 0.51
C SER A 377 -1.58 11.32 -0.20
N LEU A 378 -0.76 10.96 -1.18
CA LEU A 378 -0.90 9.70 -1.92
C LEU A 378 -0.79 8.48 -1.01
N THR A 379 0.13 8.52 -0.02
CA THR A 379 0.35 7.45 0.96
C THR A 379 -0.94 7.05 1.69
N VAL A 380 -1.78 8.03 2.06
CA VAL A 380 -3.04 7.76 2.76
C VAL A 380 -4.22 7.60 1.80
N LYS A 381 -4.19 8.26 0.64
CA LYS A 381 -5.31 8.24 -0.31
C LYS A 381 -5.39 6.94 -1.12
N THR A 382 -4.28 6.27 -1.39
CA THR A 382 -4.29 5.00 -2.11
C THR A 382 -4.97 3.87 -1.32
N PRO A 383 -4.58 3.55 -0.07
CA PRO A 383 -5.31 2.54 0.71
C PRO A 383 -6.75 2.96 1.06
N GLN A 384 -7.05 4.26 1.07
CA GLN A 384 -8.42 4.77 1.24
C GLN A 384 -9.39 4.25 0.16
N ILE A 385 -8.92 3.93 -1.06
CA ILE A 385 -9.77 3.33 -2.10
C ILE A 385 -10.37 2.01 -1.59
N ALA A 386 -9.53 1.12 -1.05
CA ALA A 386 -9.96 -0.16 -0.52
C ALA A 386 -10.83 0.00 0.75
N ALA A 387 -10.45 0.89 1.66
CA ALA A 387 -11.19 1.16 2.88
C ALA A 387 -12.60 1.70 2.61
N ARG A 388 -12.72 2.64 1.66
CA ARG A 388 -14.00 3.23 1.25
C ARG A 388 -14.96 2.19 0.64
N LYS A 389 -14.45 1.33 -0.24
CA LYS A 389 -15.25 0.24 -0.84
C LYS A 389 -15.79 -0.74 0.21
N LYS A 390 -15.04 -0.95 1.29
CA LYS A 390 -15.44 -1.82 2.42
C LYS A 390 -16.21 -1.09 3.52
N GLN A 391 -16.29 0.23 3.47
CA GLN A 391 -16.80 1.07 4.56
C GLN A 391 -16.07 0.80 5.88
N SER A 392 -14.76 0.51 5.81
CA SER A 392 -13.89 0.29 6.97
C SER A 392 -13.03 1.53 7.25
N GLY A 393 -12.37 1.55 8.39
CA GLY A 393 -11.22 2.42 8.62
C GLY A 393 -9.95 1.83 8.02
N MET A 394 -8.86 2.56 8.15
CA MET A 394 -7.51 2.11 7.82
C MET A 394 -6.68 1.94 9.09
N MET A 395 -5.65 1.09 9.02
CA MET A 395 -4.61 1.05 10.05
C MET A 395 -3.35 1.75 9.55
N VAL A 396 -2.56 2.28 10.47
CA VAL A 396 -1.22 2.77 10.18
C VAL A 396 -0.21 2.13 11.14
N GLU A 397 0.95 1.74 10.60
CA GLU A 397 2.16 1.65 11.37
C GLU A 397 2.87 2.99 11.32
N ILE A 398 3.26 3.53 12.48
CA ILE A 398 4.15 4.68 12.56
C ILE A 398 5.54 4.16 12.94
N CYS A 399 6.48 4.31 12.02
CA CYS A 399 7.88 3.95 12.22
C CYS A 399 8.82 5.12 11.86
N PRO A 400 8.78 6.24 12.61
CA PRO A 400 9.55 7.42 12.24
C PRO A 400 11.05 7.15 12.35
N PHE A 401 11.78 7.43 11.27
CA PHE A 401 13.24 7.33 11.27
C PHE A 401 13.87 8.45 12.10
N TYR A 402 14.19 8.14 13.34
CA TYR A 402 14.82 9.07 14.29
C TYR A 402 16.24 9.53 13.89
N ASN A 403 16.89 8.83 12.96
CA ASN A 403 18.19 9.24 12.40
C ASN A 403 18.05 10.38 11.37
N VAL A 404 16.82 10.75 10.98
CA VAL A 404 16.56 11.97 10.21
C VAL A 404 16.72 13.17 11.16
N GLU A 405 17.71 14.01 10.89
CA GLU A 405 18.03 15.16 11.75
C GLU A 405 16.85 16.11 11.95
N GLU A 406 16.06 16.34 10.90
CA GLU A 406 14.90 17.21 10.94
C GLU A 406 13.83 16.69 11.92
N PHE A 407 13.53 15.38 11.86
CA PHE A 407 12.58 14.75 12.78
C PHE A 407 12.98 14.93 14.25
N ARG A 408 14.28 14.81 14.57
CA ARG A 408 14.79 14.94 15.94
C ARG A 408 14.60 16.34 16.56
N LYS A 409 14.40 17.37 15.73
CA LYS A 409 14.20 18.73 16.23
C LYS A 409 12.88 18.90 17.00
N ASN A 410 11.84 18.16 16.59
CA ASN A 410 10.52 18.32 17.20
C ASN A 410 9.63 17.06 17.09
N PRO A 411 10.11 15.90 17.60
CA PRO A 411 9.53 14.60 17.27
C PRO A 411 8.06 14.45 17.69
N VAL A 412 7.70 14.88 18.90
CA VAL A 412 6.34 14.71 19.43
C VAL A 412 5.34 15.57 18.66
N ASN A 413 5.67 16.83 18.37
CA ASN A 413 4.78 17.70 17.61
C ASN A 413 4.65 17.26 16.15
N TYR A 414 5.74 16.79 15.53
CA TYR A 414 5.70 16.28 14.17
C TYR A 414 4.82 15.02 14.08
N MET A 415 4.99 14.08 14.98
CA MET A 415 4.11 12.91 15.07
C MET A 415 2.65 13.32 15.31
N THR A 416 2.40 14.27 16.20
CA THR A 416 1.04 14.74 16.49
C THR A 416 0.37 15.35 15.25
N ALA A 417 1.10 16.17 14.49
CA ALA A 417 0.60 16.73 13.23
C ALA A 417 0.31 15.62 12.18
N VAL A 418 1.24 14.69 12.00
CA VAL A 418 1.07 13.59 11.05
C VAL A 418 -0.10 12.69 11.47
N MET A 419 -0.31 12.45 12.76
CA MET A 419 -1.50 11.73 13.24
C MET A 419 -2.80 12.43 12.85
N GLY A 420 -2.85 13.76 12.97
CA GLY A 420 -4.00 14.54 12.49
C GLY A 420 -4.27 14.29 11.00
N LEU A 421 -3.24 14.35 10.15
CA LEU A 421 -3.36 14.11 8.71
C LEU A 421 -3.80 12.68 8.38
N LEU A 422 -3.28 11.69 9.11
CA LEU A 422 -3.63 10.28 8.94
C LEU A 422 -5.10 10.01 9.30
N TYR A 423 -5.56 10.54 10.45
CA TYR A 423 -6.95 10.39 10.86
C TYR A 423 -7.92 11.14 9.93
N LEU A 424 -7.52 12.31 9.46
CA LEU A 424 -8.24 13.04 8.43
C LEU A 424 -8.37 12.20 7.14
N GLY A 425 -7.31 11.48 6.77
CA GLY A 425 -7.28 10.60 5.59
C GLY A 425 -8.03 9.28 5.74
N GLY A 426 -8.53 8.93 6.95
CA GLY A 426 -9.34 7.71 7.16
C GLY A 426 -8.70 6.66 8.06
N VAL A 427 -7.51 6.91 8.64
CA VAL A 427 -6.92 6.02 9.64
C VAL A 427 -7.81 6.00 10.90
N ARG A 428 -7.96 4.81 11.48
CA ARG A 428 -8.75 4.58 12.70
C ARG A 428 -8.01 3.73 13.74
N VAL A 429 -6.95 3.04 13.31
CA VAL A 429 -6.12 2.19 14.15
C VAL A 429 -4.66 2.58 13.97
N THR A 430 -3.94 2.75 15.08
CA THR A 430 -2.53 3.12 15.06
C THR A 430 -1.69 2.10 15.79
N ASN A 431 -0.79 1.50 15.04
CA ASN A 431 0.31 0.70 15.57
C ASN A 431 1.60 1.53 15.47
N SER A 432 2.59 1.27 16.32
CA SER A 432 3.83 2.03 16.28
C SER A 432 5.04 1.13 16.50
N TYR A 433 6.06 1.31 15.66
CA TYR A 433 7.36 0.66 15.85
C TYR A 433 8.23 1.44 16.84
N PHE A 434 7.62 2.00 17.86
CA PHE A 434 8.30 2.63 18.98
C PHE A 434 7.53 2.35 20.28
N ALA A 435 8.29 2.14 21.32
CA ALA A 435 7.77 1.98 22.67
C ALA A 435 8.63 2.78 23.65
N PRO A 436 8.13 3.18 24.81
CA PRO A 436 8.96 3.76 25.84
C PRO A 436 10.02 2.73 26.24
N ALA A 437 11.29 3.11 26.16
CA ALA A 437 12.34 2.21 26.56
C ALA A 437 12.44 2.12 28.07
N LEU A 438 12.35 0.91 28.54
CA LEU A 438 12.98 0.54 29.80
C LEU A 438 14.48 0.36 29.50
N SER A 439 15.24 1.43 29.66
CA SER A 439 16.70 1.55 29.79
C SER A 439 17.67 0.96 28.74
N THR A 440 17.31 0.08 27.84
CA THR A 440 18.29 -0.60 26.98
C THR A 440 17.90 -0.79 25.49
N TRP A 441 16.76 -0.33 25.05
CA TRP A 441 16.29 -0.59 23.69
C TRP A 441 16.80 0.42 22.65
N ARG A 442 17.50 -0.10 21.65
CA ARG A 442 18.07 0.68 20.53
C ARG A 442 17.02 1.38 19.64
N ASN A 443 15.77 1.04 19.80
CA ASN A 443 14.66 1.51 18.95
C ASN A 443 13.79 2.57 19.61
N ASN A 444 14.27 3.28 20.60
CA ASN A 444 13.50 4.38 21.14
C ASN A 444 13.60 5.62 20.25
N ILE A 445 12.58 5.86 19.52
CA ILE A 445 12.47 6.84 18.46
C ILE A 445 12.32 8.25 19.00
N LEU A 446 11.87 8.38 20.22
CA LEU A 446 11.63 9.67 20.88
C LEU A 446 12.83 10.18 21.67
N ARG A 447 14.02 9.69 21.35
CA ARG A 447 15.27 10.14 21.97
C ARG A 447 15.54 11.59 21.59
N ARG A 448 15.67 12.46 22.58
CA ARG A 448 16.04 13.86 22.41
C ARG A 448 17.57 14.01 22.45
N PRO A 449 18.18 14.69 21.46
CA PRO A 449 19.63 14.91 21.43
C PRO A 449 20.18 15.63 22.67
N GLU A 450 19.43 16.62 23.16
CA GLU A 450 19.86 17.47 24.25
C GLU A 450 19.91 16.79 25.63
N ASN A 451 19.22 15.68 25.80
CA ASN A 451 19.10 15.01 27.10
C ASN A 451 19.59 13.58 27.13
N ASP A 452 20.12 13.04 26.02
CA ASP A 452 20.34 11.59 25.85
C ASP A 452 19.14 10.73 26.29
N GLY A 453 17.97 11.36 26.42
CA GLY A 453 16.76 10.85 27.03
C GLY A 453 15.64 10.64 26.02
N TYR A 454 14.71 9.85 26.42
CA TYR A 454 13.50 9.49 25.69
C TYR A 454 12.43 10.57 25.94
N ALA A 455 11.37 10.60 25.11
CA ALA A 455 10.17 11.31 25.52
C ALA A 455 9.78 10.85 26.94
N ASN A 456 9.52 11.81 27.79
CA ASN A 456 9.13 11.46 29.15
C ASN A 456 7.71 10.86 29.18
N ALA A 457 7.35 10.25 30.31
CA ALA A 457 6.06 9.61 30.49
C ALA A 457 4.87 10.56 30.23
N GLU A 458 5.01 11.82 30.62
CA GLU A 458 3.97 12.85 30.45
C GLU A 458 3.70 13.13 28.97
N GLU A 459 4.75 13.32 28.17
CA GLU A 459 4.64 13.56 26.73
C GLU A 459 4.01 12.38 25.99
N MET A 460 4.40 11.14 26.35
CA MET A 460 3.82 9.93 25.75
C MET A 460 2.35 9.75 26.14
N THR A 461 2.02 9.99 27.40
CA THR A 461 0.63 9.94 27.88
C THR A 461 -0.23 10.97 27.16
N ALA A 462 0.28 12.20 27.00
CA ALA A 462 -0.41 13.26 26.29
C ALA A 462 -0.62 12.88 24.81
N PHE A 463 0.41 12.36 24.15
CA PHE A 463 0.32 11.89 22.77
C PHE A 463 -0.71 10.77 22.60
N ASN A 464 -0.67 9.75 23.45
CA ASN A 464 -1.61 8.63 23.41
C ASN A 464 -3.06 9.09 23.67
N ARG A 465 -3.28 10.05 24.57
CA ARG A 465 -4.60 10.65 24.80
C ARG A 465 -5.08 11.47 23.61
N TYR A 466 -4.18 12.22 22.96
CA TYR A 466 -4.49 12.95 21.74
C TYR A 466 -4.99 11.97 20.63
N VAL A 467 -4.24 10.90 20.38
CA VAL A 467 -4.62 9.88 19.41
C VAL A 467 -5.95 9.22 19.80
N ALA A 468 -6.15 8.91 21.07
CA ALA A 468 -7.40 8.31 21.53
C ALA A 468 -8.60 9.23 21.32
N ARG A 469 -8.46 10.55 21.52
CA ARG A 469 -9.52 11.53 21.22
C ARG A 469 -9.82 11.64 19.74
N LEU A 470 -8.79 11.59 18.87
CA LEU A 470 -8.99 11.45 17.42
C LEU A 470 -9.81 10.20 17.12
N GLY A 471 -9.41 9.05 17.70
CA GLY A 471 -10.07 7.76 17.48
C GLY A 471 -11.55 7.79 17.88
N VAL A 472 -11.86 8.26 19.06
CA VAL A 472 -13.25 8.39 19.55
C VAL A 472 -14.10 9.29 18.65
N MET A 473 -13.56 10.43 18.23
CA MET A 473 -14.31 11.35 17.36
C MET A 473 -14.52 10.74 15.99
N MET A 474 -13.51 10.08 15.43
CA MET A 474 -13.50 9.61 14.05
C MET A 474 -14.09 8.21 13.88
N GLU A 475 -14.42 7.48 14.95
CA GLU A 475 -15.00 6.14 14.87
C GLU A 475 -16.28 6.13 14.02
N GLY A 476 -16.29 5.30 12.96
CA GLY A 476 -17.44 5.15 12.05
C GLY A 476 -17.71 6.37 11.15
N LEU A 477 -16.91 7.44 11.22
CA LEU A 477 -17.01 8.54 10.27
C LEU A 477 -16.34 8.18 8.94
N GLN A 478 -17.00 8.54 7.85
CA GLN A 478 -16.47 8.46 6.49
C GLN A 478 -16.25 9.89 5.96
N ASN A 479 -15.12 10.10 5.27
CA ASN A 479 -14.85 11.36 4.59
C ASN A 479 -15.91 11.63 3.52
N GLU A 480 -16.20 12.89 3.28
CA GLU A 480 -17.04 13.35 2.20
C GLU A 480 -16.28 14.27 1.25
N SER A 481 -16.42 14.02 -0.02
CA SER A 481 -15.89 14.86 -1.08
C SER A 481 -16.69 14.65 -2.37
N ASN A 482 -16.86 15.73 -3.14
CA ASN A 482 -17.43 15.70 -4.48
C ASN A 482 -16.35 15.83 -5.58
N VAL A 483 -15.07 15.81 -5.19
CA VAL A 483 -13.89 15.89 -6.06
C VAL A 483 -13.21 14.53 -6.10
N PHE A 484 -12.92 14.06 -7.30
CA PHE A 484 -12.32 12.75 -7.52
C PHE A 484 -11.10 12.87 -8.43
N VAL A 485 -10.11 12.03 -8.19
CA VAL A 485 -8.91 11.89 -9.02
C VAL A 485 -8.79 10.44 -9.45
N TYR A 486 -8.69 10.22 -10.75
CA TYR A 486 -8.52 8.88 -11.29
C TYR A 486 -7.17 8.28 -10.89
N TYR A 487 -7.19 7.03 -10.41
CA TYR A 487 -6.02 6.26 -10.03
C TYR A 487 -5.62 5.34 -11.20
N PRO A 488 -4.65 5.73 -12.04
CA PRO A 488 -4.35 5.09 -13.32
C PRO A 488 -3.38 3.92 -13.16
N VAL A 489 -3.73 2.89 -12.37
CA VAL A 489 -2.87 1.72 -12.13
C VAL A 489 -2.50 1.00 -13.43
N GLU A 490 -3.42 0.95 -14.39
CA GLU A 490 -3.19 0.32 -15.69
C GLU A 490 -2.12 1.03 -16.52
N ASN A 491 -1.93 2.34 -16.34
CA ASN A 491 -0.82 3.04 -16.99
C ASN A 491 0.52 2.50 -16.51
N GLU A 492 0.69 2.38 -15.19
CA GLU A 492 1.92 1.84 -14.62
C GLU A 492 2.13 0.38 -15.03
N GLN A 493 1.06 -0.43 -15.01
CA GLN A 493 1.09 -1.81 -15.52
C GLN A 493 1.54 -1.87 -16.99
N ALA A 494 1.09 -0.93 -17.82
CA ALA A 494 1.42 -0.87 -19.25
C ALA A 494 2.89 -0.54 -19.51
N VAL A 495 3.45 0.43 -18.79
CA VAL A 495 4.78 0.96 -19.05
C VAL A 495 5.90 0.26 -18.31
N ILE A 496 5.57 -0.52 -17.29
CA ILE A 496 6.55 -1.34 -16.55
C ILE A 496 7.02 -2.49 -17.43
N TYR A 497 8.33 -2.61 -17.58
CA TYR A 497 9.00 -3.80 -18.10
C TYR A 497 10.21 -4.10 -17.22
N PRO A 498 10.65 -5.36 -17.19
CA PRO A 498 11.82 -5.72 -16.41
C PRO A 498 13.05 -5.00 -16.97
N ALA A 499 13.72 -4.27 -16.12
CA ALA A 499 14.91 -3.53 -16.47
C ALA A 499 16.06 -3.91 -15.53
N THR A 500 17.25 -4.04 -16.09
CA THR A 500 18.46 -4.03 -15.29
C THR A 500 18.65 -2.63 -14.70
N ALA A 501 19.50 -2.48 -13.68
CA ALA A 501 19.79 -1.18 -13.06
C ALA A 501 20.25 -0.08 -14.05
N ALA A 502 20.67 -0.47 -15.27
CA ALA A 502 21.10 0.42 -16.34
C ALA A 502 19.95 0.88 -17.25
N GLN A 503 18.79 0.25 -17.18
CA GLN A 503 17.63 0.58 -18.02
C GLN A 503 16.64 1.38 -17.19
N PHE A 504 16.25 2.53 -17.70
CA PHE A 504 15.41 3.50 -17.02
C PHE A 504 14.11 3.72 -17.81
N ILE A 505 12.98 3.63 -17.16
CA ILE A 505 11.71 4.01 -17.76
C ILE A 505 11.63 5.54 -17.75
N PRO A 506 11.41 6.19 -18.90
CA PRO A 506 11.24 7.63 -18.94
C PRO A 506 10.09 8.10 -18.06
N TYR A 507 10.32 9.11 -17.22
CA TYR A 507 9.32 9.64 -16.30
C TYR A 507 8.06 10.19 -17.00
N ASP A 508 8.18 10.64 -18.25
CA ASP A 508 7.06 11.13 -19.03
C ASP A 508 6.05 10.04 -19.41
N LYS A 509 6.44 8.77 -19.27
CA LYS A 509 5.54 7.61 -19.45
C LYS A 509 4.85 7.18 -18.16
N LEU A 510 5.39 7.55 -17.00
CA LEU A 510 4.82 7.22 -15.71
C LEU A 510 3.71 8.21 -15.35
N ALA A 511 2.55 7.71 -14.93
CA ALA A 511 1.49 8.55 -14.38
C ALA A 511 1.83 9.04 -12.96
N GLU A 512 2.73 8.36 -12.27
CA GLU A 512 3.10 8.61 -10.87
C GLU A 512 3.47 10.07 -10.60
N THR A 513 4.29 10.70 -11.46
CA THR A 513 4.68 12.11 -11.26
C THR A 513 3.49 13.05 -11.36
N SER A 514 2.63 12.84 -12.35
CA SER A 514 1.46 13.69 -12.60
C SER A 514 0.40 13.54 -11.50
N ILE A 515 0.13 12.32 -11.05
CA ILE A 515 -0.82 12.11 -9.93
C ILE A 515 -0.26 12.69 -8.64
N TRP A 516 1.02 12.48 -8.34
CA TRP A 516 1.67 13.02 -7.15
C TRP A 516 1.59 14.55 -7.09
N GLU A 517 1.89 15.23 -8.22
CA GLU A 517 1.79 16.67 -8.33
C GLU A 517 0.35 17.16 -8.14
N LEU A 518 -0.61 16.54 -8.82
CA LEU A 518 -2.03 16.89 -8.75
C LEU A 518 -2.59 16.72 -7.33
N VAL A 519 -2.40 15.55 -6.72
CA VAL A 519 -2.99 15.26 -5.40
C VAL A 519 -2.38 16.13 -4.31
N ASN A 520 -1.09 16.40 -4.35
CA ASN A 520 -0.46 17.31 -3.40
C ASN A 520 -0.91 18.76 -3.64
N HIS A 521 -1.06 19.19 -4.89
CA HIS A 521 -1.57 20.51 -5.21
C HIS A 521 -2.99 20.73 -4.67
N ILE A 522 -3.89 19.76 -4.82
CA ILE A 522 -5.24 19.80 -4.25
C ILE A 522 -5.17 19.84 -2.70
N TYR A 523 -4.44 18.89 -2.11
CA TYR A 523 -4.39 18.67 -0.68
C TYR A 523 -3.72 19.84 0.08
N GLU A 524 -2.58 20.35 -0.40
CA GLU A 524 -1.86 21.47 0.19
C GLU A 524 -2.66 22.79 0.17
N ASN A 525 -3.63 22.90 -0.73
CA ASN A 525 -4.52 24.06 -0.79
C ASN A 525 -5.82 23.86 0.00
N GLY A 526 -5.87 22.86 0.89
CA GLY A 526 -6.96 22.65 1.83
C GLY A 526 -8.22 21.99 1.25
N TYR A 527 -8.13 21.37 0.07
CA TYR A 527 -9.23 20.62 -0.52
C TYR A 527 -9.06 19.12 -0.28
N ASP A 528 -10.15 18.43 0.05
CA ASP A 528 -10.19 16.98 0.11
C ASP A 528 -10.67 16.38 -1.22
N PHE A 529 -10.28 15.15 -1.48
CA PHE A 529 -10.63 14.41 -2.69
C PHE A 529 -10.58 12.90 -2.42
N PHE A 530 -11.16 12.12 -3.33
CA PHE A 530 -10.99 10.68 -3.36
C PHE A 530 -10.21 10.24 -4.59
N LEU A 531 -9.33 9.26 -4.41
CA LEU A 531 -8.83 8.46 -5.54
C LEU A 531 -9.90 7.46 -5.93
N VAL A 532 -10.08 7.26 -7.25
CA VAL A 532 -11.07 6.32 -7.80
C VAL A 532 -10.46 5.51 -8.93
N ASP A 533 -10.80 4.23 -8.96
CA ASP A 533 -10.41 3.32 -10.03
C ASP A 533 -11.53 3.15 -11.08
N CYS A 534 -11.28 2.28 -12.06
CA CYS A 534 -12.24 1.99 -13.13
C CYS A 534 -13.57 1.44 -12.60
N ASP A 535 -13.54 0.62 -11.55
CA ASP A 535 -14.73 0.00 -10.98
C ASP A 535 -15.59 1.06 -10.28
N ASP A 536 -14.97 2.00 -9.55
CA ASP A 536 -15.67 3.13 -8.93
C ASP A 536 -16.40 4.00 -9.97
N LEU A 537 -15.75 4.28 -11.12
CA LEU A 537 -16.39 5.05 -12.20
C LEU A 537 -17.57 4.30 -12.83
N THR A 538 -17.43 2.98 -12.98
CA THR A 538 -18.52 2.13 -13.48
C THR A 538 -19.69 2.09 -12.50
N ASP A 539 -19.41 2.02 -11.20
CA ASP A 539 -20.42 2.10 -10.15
C ASP A 539 -21.13 3.46 -10.11
N ALA A 540 -20.39 4.57 -10.36
CA ALA A 540 -20.98 5.89 -10.48
C ALA A 540 -21.98 5.99 -11.65
N VAL A 541 -21.67 5.35 -12.77
CA VAL A 541 -22.61 5.27 -13.91
C VAL A 541 -23.85 4.45 -13.51
N ARG A 542 -23.66 3.33 -12.80
CA ARG A 542 -24.78 2.52 -12.32
C ARG A 542 -25.71 3.31 -11.38
N THR A 543 -25.16 4.08 -10.44
CA THR A 543 -25.99 4.94 -9.56
C THR A 543 -26.67 6.05 -10.33
N LEU A 544 -26.03 6.62 -11.35
CA LEU A 544 -26.65 7.59 -12.25
C LEU A 544 -27.87 6.99 -12.98
N GLU A 545 -27.75 5.76 -13.50
CA GLU A 545 -28.80 5.06 -14.24
C GLU A 545 -29.96 4.62 -13.32
N THR A 546 -29.70 4.28 -12.04
CA THR A 546 -30.72 3.81 -11.09
C THR A 546 -31.37 4.94 -10.30
N ASP A 547 -30.58 5.88 -9.82
CA ASP A 547 -30.97 6.91 -8.84
C ASP A 547 -31.09 8.33 -9.46
N GLY A 548 -30.62 8.49 -10.71
CA GLY A 548 -30.60 9.77 -11.40
C GLY A 548 -29.46 10.70 -10.95
N GLU A 549 -28.55 10.22 -10.09
CA GLU A 549 -27.41 10.99 -9.58
C GLU A 549 -26.18 10.10 -9.53
N ALA A 550 -25.04 10.61 -10.07
CA ALA A 550 -23.77 9.89 -10.04
C ALA A 550 -23.18 9.93 -8.64
N LYS A 551 -22.97 8.75 -8.02
CA LYS A 551 -22.40 8.61 -6.68
C LYS A 551 -21.31 7.55 -6.63
N ILE A 552 -20.28 7.81 -5.84
CA ILE A 552 -19.24 6.84 -5.48
C ILE A 552 -19.22 6.73 -3.95
N SER A 553 -19.52 5.54 -3.43
CA SER A 553 -19.63 5.28 -1.98
C SER A 553 -20.50 6.32 -1.24
N GLY A 554 -21.63 6.70 -1.84
CA GLY A 554 -22.56 7.69 -1.28
C GLY A 554 -22.23 9.16 -1.59
N ASN A 555 -21.03 9.48 -2.04
CA ASN A 555 -20.60 10.84 -2.37
C ASN A 555 -20.97 11.20 -3.80
N ARG A 556 -21.61 12.37 -3.99
CA ARG A 556 -21.95 12.87 -5.31
C ARG A 556 -20.68 13.22 -6.12
N VAL A 557 -20.68 12.86 -7.39
CA VAL A 557 -19.55 13.13 -8.30
C VAL A 557 -19.82 14.44 -9.04
N ASP A 558 -19.10 15.50 -8.70
CA ASP A 558 -19.19 16.78 -9.38
C ASP A 558 -18.02 17.06 -10.29
N LEU A 559 -16.82 16.60 -9.90
CA LEU A 559 -15.56 16.90 -10.60
C LEU A 559 -14.63 15.70 -10.58
N VAL A 560 -14.11 15.31 -11.74
CA VAL A 560 -13.12 14.24 -11.90
C VAL A 560 -11.90 14.78 -12.63
N TYR A 561 -10.73 14.64 -12.04
CA TYR A 561 -9.45 14.85 -12.70
C TYR A 561 -8.83 13.51 -13.09
N VAL A 562 -8.34 13.44 -14.32
CA VAL A 562 -7.55 12.29 -14.81
C VAL A 562 -6.10 12.76 -14.93
N PRO A 563 -5.17 12.22 -14.11
CA PRO A 563 -3.75 12.53 -14.22
C PRO A 563 -3.22 12.17 -15.61
N ARG A 564 -2.13 12.82 -16.03
CA ARG A 564 -1.50 12.45 -17.31
C ARG A 564 -1.13 10.97 -17.30
N CYS A 565 -1.64 10.23 -18.24
CA CYS A 565 -1.34 8.82 -18.48
C CYS A 565 -1.22 8.54 -19.98
N LEU A 566 -0.39 7.56 -20.33
CA LEU A 566 -0.21 7.11 -21.72
C LEU A 566 -1.34 6.15 -22.13
N VAL A 567 -1.73 5.29 -21.19
CA VAL A 567 -2.73 4.25 -21.40
C VAL A 567 -3.83 4.38 -20.35
N MET A 568 -5.08 4.20 -20.77
CA MET A 568 -6.23 4.20 -19.87
C MET A 568 -7.18 3.06 -20.21
N ARG A 569 -7.90 2.53 -19.21
CA ARG A 569 -8.94 1.53 -19.46
C ARG A 569 -10.07 2.13 -20.30
N LYS A 570 -10.40 1.45 -21.39
CA LYS A 570 -11.53 1.89 -22.25
C LYS A 570 -12.82 2.00 -21.47
N ALA A 571 -13.08 1.05 -20.57
CA ALA A 571 -14.28 1.08 -19.71
C ALA A 571 -14.34 2.32 -18.80
N ALA A 572 -13.18 2.79 -18.28
CA ALA A 572 -13.13 4.02 -17.49
C ALA A 572 -13.43 5.26 -18.33
N VAL A 573 -12.89 5.33 -19.55
CA VAL A 573 -13.19 6.44 -20.49
C VAL A 573 -14.66 6.44 -20.87
N ASP A 574 -15.23 5.28 -21.19
CA ASP A 574 -16.67 5.15 -21.54
C ASP A 574 -17.57 5.53 -20.34
N ALA A 575 -17.17 5.19 -19.11
CA ALA A 575 -17.87 5.63 -17.90
C ALA A 575 -17.79 7.15 -17.71
N LEU A 576 -16.61 7.74 -17.86
CA LEU A 576 -16.41 9.20 -17.76
C LEU A 576 -17.23 9.96 -18.80
N LYS A 577 -17.38 9.44 -20.04
CA LYS A 577 -18.26 10.04 -21.07
C LYS A 577 -19.70 10.11 -20.59
N LYS A 578 -20.25 9.02 -20.07
CA LYS A 578 -21.62 9.00 -19.53
C LYS A 578 -21.79 9.97 -18.36
N LEU A 579 -20.81 10.06 -17.47
CA LEU A 579 -20.81 11.01 -16.37
C LEU A 579 -20.76 12.46 -16.85
N ALA A 580 -19.93 12.76 -17.85
CA ALA A 580 -19.83 14.08 -18.46
C ALA A 580 -21.14 14.49 -19.16
N ASP A 581 -21.79 13.56 -19.88
CA ASP A 581 -23.11 13.77 -20.50
C ASP A 581 -24.19 14.09 -19.48
N ALA A 582 -24.03 13.60 -18.23
CA ALA A 582 -24.92 13.90 -17.10
C ALA A 582 -24.51 15.18 -16.32
N GLY A 583 -23.49 15.90 -16.76
CA GLY A 583 -23.09 17.18 -16.20
C GLY A 583 -21.92 17.13 -15.19
N VAL A 584 -21.29 15.98 -15.00
CA VAL A 584 -20.05 15.88 -14.22
C VAL A 584 -18.91 16.53 -14.99
N LYS A 585 -18.13 17.38 -14.32
CA LYS A 585 -16.95 17.98 -14.92
C LYS A 585 -15.81 16.97 -14.96
N VAL A 586 -15.23 16.76 -16.14
CA VAL A 586 -14.09 15.84 -16.33
C VAL A 586 -12.96 16.57 -17.03
N HIS A 587 -11.75 16.49 -16.48
CA HIS A 587 -10.55 17.11 -17.05
C HIS A 587 -9.39 16.14 -17.13
N TYR A 588 -8.70 16.13 -18.29
CA TYR A 588 -7.36 15.54 -18.40
C TYR A 588 -6.31 16.56 -17.95
N LEU A 589 -5.38 16.13 -17.08
CA LEU A 589 -4.24 16.97 -16.71
C LEU A 589 -3.15 16.87 -17.77
N ASP A 590 -2.71 18.01 -18.30
CA ASP A 590 -1.65 18.21 -19.29
C ASP A 590 -1.87 17.50 -20.64
N LYS A 591 -2.35 16.26 -20.68
CA LYS A 591 -2.48 15.48 -21.90
C LYS A 591 -3.49 14.34 -21.78
N ALA A 592 -4.27 14.13 -22.83
CA ALA A 592 -5.13 12.95 -22.96
C ALA A 592 -4.30 11.66 -23.18
N PRO A 593 -4.82 10.47 -22.81
CA PRO A 593 -4.19 9.19 -23.11
C PRO A 593 -4.06 8.96 -24.62
N ALA A 594 -3.05 8.18 -25.01
CA ALA A 594 -2.81 7.83 -26.41
C ALA A 594 -3.34 6.44 -26.79
N PHE A 595 -3.52 5.57 -25.79
CA PHE A 595 -3.91 4.17 -26.01
C PHE A 595 -4.98 3.74 -25.00
N TYR A 596 -5.76 2.74 -25.42
CA TYR A 596 -6.62 1.98 -24.52
C TYR A 596 -5.96 0.64 -24.15
N ASP A 597 -6.40 0.07 -23.05
CA ASP A 597 -6.00 -1.28 -22.58
C ASP A 597 -6.41 -2.42 -23.54
N THR A 598 -7.23 -2.12 -24.57
CA THR A 598 -7.64 -3.02 -25.65
C THR A 598 -6.66 -3.04 -26.83
N ALA A 599 -5.50 -2.41 -26.72
CA ALA A 599 -4.53 -2.20 -27.80
C ALA A 599 -5.02 -1.27 -28.94
N GLU A 600 -6.09 -0.55 -28.73
CA GLU A 600 -6.59 0.45 -29.66
C GLU A 600 -5.91 1.80 -29.40
N CYS A 601 -5.61 2.56 -30.47
CA CYS A 601 -5.21 3.95 -30.33
C CYS A 601 -6.45 4.81 -30.03
N VAL A 602 -6.28 5.82 -29.18
CA VAL A 602 -7.30 6.84 -28.99
C VAL A 602 -7.40 7.64 -30.29
N SER A 603 -8.62 7.81 -30.83
CA SER A 603 -8.86 8.60 -32.04
C SER A 603 -8.45 10.07 -31.83
N ASP A 604 -8.07 10.75 -32.92
CA ASP A 604 -7.65 12.16 -32.90
C ASP A 604 -8.64 13.06 -32.13
N GLY A 605 -8.20 13.61 -31.04
CA GLY A 605 -8.96 14.53 -30.17
C GLY A 605 -9.12 14.03 -28.74
N ALA A 606 -9.03 14.95 -27.78
CA ALA A 606 -9.29 14.64 -26.38
C ALA A 606 -10.80 14.52 -26.16
N ASP A 607 -11.25 13.44 -25.51
CA ASP A 607 -12.66 13.23 -25.15
C ASP A 607 -13.16 14.29 -24.15
N PHE A 608 -12.25 14.87 -23.35
CA PHE A 608 -12.53 15.87 -22.32
C PHE A 608 -11.55 17.04 -22.43
N PRO A 609 -11.89 18.22 -21.86
CA PRO A 609 -10.98 19.35 -21.76
C PRO A 609 -9.65 18.95 -21.11
N VAL A 610 -8.57 19.47 -21.67
CA VAL A 610 -7.23 19.36 -21.08
C VAL A 610 -6.95 20.62 -20.28
N CYS A 611 -6.57 20.48 -19.01
CA CYS A 611 -6.21 21.57 -18.13
C CYS A 611 -4.73 21.44 -17.68
N SER A 612 -4.15 22.55 -17.28
CA SER A 612 -2.86 22.58 -16.59
C SER A 612 -3.04 22.50 -15.07
N ILE A 613 -1.96 22.32 -14.33
CA ILE A 613 -2.00 22.36 -12.85
C ILE A 613 -2.50 23.71 -12.32
N ASP A 614 -2.23 24.82 -13.04
CA ASP A 614 -2.66 26.16 -12.65
C ASP A 614 -4.18 26.37 -12.77
N ASP A 615 -4.86 25.56 -13.60
CA ASP A 615 -6.31 25.62 -13.80
C ASP A 615 -7.09 24.90 -12.68
N VAL A 616 -6.43 24.02 -11.91
CA VAL A 616 -7.07 23.14 -10.91
C VAL A 616 -7.68 23.95 -9.78
N LEU A 617 -6.94 24.89 -9.16
CA LEU A 617 -7.46 25.68 -8.04
C LEU A 617 -8.63 26.60 -8.39
N PRO A 618 -8.63 27.33 -9.51
CA PRO A 618 -9.81 28.07 -9.97
C PRO A 618 -11.06 27.21 -10.07
N GLU A 619 -10.93 26.00 -10.65
CA GLU A 619 -12.04 25.08 -10.78
C GLU A 619 -12.53 24.51 -9.44
N LEU A 620 -11.62 24.17 -8.53
CA LEU A 620 -11.96 23.72 -7.18
C LEU A 620 -12.72 24.81 -6.41
N LYS A 621 -12.27 26.07 -6.46
CA LYS A 621 -12.95 27.22 -5.84
C LYS A 621 -14.36 27.43 -6.40
N ALA A 622 -14.58 27.14 -7.66
CA ALA A 622 -15.90 27.25 -8.29
C ALA A 622 -16.83 26.08 -7.93
N THR A 623 -16.27 24.90 -7.65
CA THR A 623 -17.02 23.66 -7.41
C THR A 623 -17.26 23.38 -5.93
N VAL A 624 -16.26 23.62 -5.08
CA VAL A 624 -16.33 23.33 -3.63
C VAL A 624 -16.56 24.59 -2.85
N LYS A 625 -17.64 24.61 -2.05
CA LYS A 625 -17.94 25.74 -1.16
C LYS A 625 -17.26 25.51 0.19
N GLY A 626 -16.36 26.39 0.58
CA GLY A 626 -15.70 26.34 1.89
C GLY A 626 -16.46 27.17 2.94
N ILE A 627 -16.60 26.64 4.15
CA ILE A 627 -17.15 27.33 5.33
C ILE A 627 -16.06 28.15 6.03
N PHE A 628 -14.80 27.76 5.91
CA PHE A 628 -13.66 28.46 6.49
C PHE A 628 -12.93 29.25 5.41
N GLN A 629 -12.52 30.47 5.77
CA GLN A 629 -11.61 31.23 4.93
C GLN A 629 -10.18 30.83 5.29
N LEU A 630 -9.61 29.90 4.52
CA LEU A 630 -8.23 29.50 4.64
C LEU A 630 -7.35 30.46 3.82
N ASP A 631 -6.20 30.80 4.36
CA ASP A 631 -5.18 31.52 3.62
C ASP A 631 -4.39 30.53 2.74
N PHE A 632 -4.77 30.46 1.47
CA PHE A 632 -4.17 29.55 0.50
C PHE A 632 -2.68 29.81 0.22
N GLU A 633 -2.16 30.99 0.59
CA GLU A 633 -0.72 31.25 0.45
C GLU A 633 0.12 30.44 1.45
N GLN A 634 -0.47 30.01 2.56
CA GLN A 634 0.27 29.28 3.60
C GLN A 634 0.38 27.79 3.34
N LYS A 635 -0.50 27.16 2.55
CA LYS A 635 -0.48 25.72 2.20
C LYS A 635 -0.27 24.77 3.40
N THR A 636 -0.74 25.14 4.58
CA THR A 636 -0.40 24.49 5.84
C THR A 636 -1.58 23.89 6.58
N VAL A 637 -2.80 24.10 6.10
CA VAL A 637 -4.02 23.57 6.72
C VAL A 637 -4.67 22.57 5.78
N GLN A 638 -4.88 21.35 6.26
CA GLN A 638 -5.73 20.37 5.62
C GLN A 638 -7.04 20.28 6.36
N GLN A 639 -8.12 20.01 5.61
CA GLN A 639 -9.45 19.87 6.18
C GLN A 639 -10.25 18.76 5.49
N GLY A 640 -11.22 18.21 6.22
CA GLY A 640 -12.21 17.28 5.69
C GLY A 640 -13.54 17.46 6.39
N THR A 641 -14.59 17.08 5.70
CA THR A 641 -15.98 17.18 6.16
C THR A 641 -16.57 15.81 6.40
N PHE A 642 -17.38 15.71 7.45
CA PHE A 642 -18.05 14.49 7.89
C PHE A 642 -19.43 14.85 8.43
N HIS A 643 -20.37 13.90 8.43
CA HIS A 643 -21.69 14.09 9.02
C HIS A 643 -22.02 13.00 10.03
N ARG A 644 -22.61 13.36 11.17
CA ARG A 644 -23.09 12.45 12.20
C ARG A 644 -24.12 13.09 13.10
N ASP A 645 -25.22 12.42 13.33
CA ASP A 645 -26.26 12.78 14.32
C ASP A 645 -26.79 14.21 14.16
N GLY A 646 -27.01 14.67 12.91
CA GLY A 646 -27.50 16.02 12.61
C GLY A 646 -26.47 17.12 12.89
N LYS A 647 -25.19 16.78 12.81
CA LYS A 647 -24.07 17.73 12.86
C LYS A 647 -23.16 17.55 11.67
N GLU A 648 -22.79 18.65 11.04
CA GLU A 648 -21.67 18.73 10.11
C GLU A 648 -20.38 18.90 10.93
N ILE A 649 -19.39 18.05 10.69
CA ILE A 649 -18.13 18.00 11.43
C ILE A 649 -17.00 18.35 10.47
N HIS A 650 -16.24 19.40 10.80
CA HIS A 650 -15.03 19.71 10.07
C HIS A 650 -13.81 19.40 10.93
N MET A 651 -12.92 18.59 10.42
CA MET A 651 -11.60 18.38 11.01
C MET A 651 -10.59 19.26 10.27
N LEU A 652 -9.90 20.13 10.98
CA LEU A 652 -8.84 20.99 10.46
C LEU A 652 -7.52 20.57 11.09
N CYS A 653 -6.48 20.39 10.27
CA CYS A 653 -5.14 20.00 10.70
C CYS A 653 -4.13 21.05 10.29
N ASN A 654 -3.42 21.62 11.27
CA ASN A 654 -2.32 22.55 11.05
C ASN A 654 -0.99 21.79 11.09
N ARG A 655 -0.28 21.77 9.97
CA ARG A 655 1.04 21.12 9.90
C ARG A 655 2.22 22.09 10.09
N SER A 656 1.94 23.37 10.32
CA SER A 656 2.97 24.39 10.49
C SER A 656 3.38 24.61 11.96
N ALA A 657 4.54 25.23 12.13
CA ALA A 657 5.08 25.63 13.44
C ALA A 657 4.41 26.88 14.04
N LYS A 658 3.34 27.38 13.43
CA LYS A 658 2.68 28.63 13.84
C LYS A 658 1.21 28.38 14.18
N ASP A 659 0.75 29.03 15.19
CA ASP A 659 -0.69 29.16 15.45
C ASP A 659 -1.35 30.00 14.35
N LEU A 660 -2.48 29.53 13.86
CA LEU A 660 -3.22 30.16 12.78
C LEU A 660 -4.58 30.65 13.29
N THR A 661 -4.93 31.89 12.97
CA THR A 661 -6.28 32.43 13.24
C THR A 661 -7.15 32.13 12.04
N ILE A 662 -8.19 31.30 12.23
CA ILE A 662 -9.11 30.85 11.18
C ILE A 662 -10.44 31.59 11.32
N PRO A 663 -10.88 32.35 10.30
CA PRO A 663 -12.23 32.93 10.24
C PRO A 663 -13.26 31.81 9.97
N TYR A 664 -14.35 31.88 10.74
CA TYR A 664 -15.53 31.04 10.56
C TYR A 664 -16.64 31.85 9.89
N ASN A 665 -17.02 31.47 8.68
CA ASN A 665 -18.02 32.19 7.87
C ASN A 665 -19.45 31.62 8.06
N GLY A 666 -19.64 30.68 9.00
CA GLY A 666 -20.94 30.08 9.25
C GLY A 666 -21.93 31.07 9.89
N THR A 667 -23.22 30.87 9.62
CA THR A 667 -24.32 31.70 10.11
C THR A 667 -24.93 31.22 11.43
N VAL A 668 -24.55 30.00 11.86
CA VAL A 668 -24.99 29.36 13.11
C VAL A 668 -23.82 29.21 14.08
N ALA A 669 -24.11 29.15 15.38
CA ALA A 669 -23.08 28.88 16.38
C ALA A 669 -22.58 27.43 16.24
N ALA A 670 -21.27 27.21 16.41
CA ALA A 670 -20.62 25.93 16.36
C ALA A 670 -19.89 25.61 17.67
N GLU A 671 -19.38 24.39 17.79
CA GLU A 671 -18.52 23.99 18.90
C GLU A 671 -17.14 23.59 18.36
N ILE A 672 -16.08 23.97 19.10
CA ILE A 672 -14.71 23.51 18.83
C ILE A 672 -14.36 22.48 19.86
N TRP A 673 -13.95 21.29 19.39
CA TRP A 673 -13.50 20.18 20.20
C TRP A 673 -12.01 19.95 19.95
N SER A 674 -11.20 20.10 21.01
CA SER A 674 -9.74 20.01 20.95
C SER A 674 -9.23 18.62 21.37
N PRO A 675 -8.59 17.85 20.48
CA PRO A 675 -7.97 16.59 20.88
C PRO A 675 -6.78 16.77 21.83
N GLU A 676 -6.13 17.94 21.86
CA GLU A 676 -4.96 18.20 22.70
C GLU A 676 -5.27 18.05 24.19
N ASP A 677 -6.32 18.70 24.67
CA ASP A 677 -6.68 18.77 26.07
C ASP A 677 -8.08 18.25 26.38
N GLY A 678 -8.87 17.91 25.35
CA GLY A 678 -10.28 17.50 25.50
C GLY A 678 -11.24 18.66 25.75
N SER A 679 -10.79 19.91 25.61
CA SER A 679 -11.66 21.09 25.81
C SER A 679 -12.71 21.18 24.71
N ILE A 680 -13.88 21.75 25.11
CA ILE A 680 -15.00 22.02 24.21
C ILE A 680 -15.37 23.51 24.43
N THR A 681 -15.32 24.29 23.36
CA THR A 681 -15.58 25.74 23.43
C THR A 681 -16.59 26.14 22.37
N ALA A 682 -17.40 27.16 22.69
CA ALA A 682 -18.37 27.70 21.74
C ALA A 682 -17.68 28.60 20.70
N LEU A 683 -18.12 28.51 19.46
CA LEU A 683 -17.70 29.34 18.33
C LEU A 683 -18.93 30.14 17.84
N PRO A 684 -18.98 31.45 18.03
CA PRO A 684 -20.10 32.27 17.57
C PRO A 684 -20.14 32.38 16.04
N PRO A 685 -21.30 32.65 15.43
CA PRO A 685 -21.41 32.94 14.01
C PRO A 685 -20.47 34.08 13.60
N ALA A 686 -19.86 33.95 12.43
CA ALA A 686 -18.85 34.89 11.92
C ALA A 686 -17.70 35.18 12.90
N GLY A 687 -17.39 34.24 13.77
CA GLY A 687 -16.29 34.29 14.74
C GLY A 687 -14.94 33.93 14.16
N THR A 688 -13.95 33.92 15.04
CA THR A 688 -12.60 33.41 14.71
C THR A 688 -12.14 32.48 15.81
N PHE A 689 -11.27 31.53 15.46
CA PHE A 689 -10.62 30.67 16.44
C PHE A 689 -9.14 30.46 16.08
N VAL A 690 -8.37 29.98 17.05
CA VAL A 690 -6.96 29.64 16.86
C VAL A 690 -6.86 28.18 16.58
N LEU A 691 -6.23 27.82 15.47
CA LEU A 691 -5.80 26.46 15.14
C LEU A 691 -4.32 26.33 15.55
N PRO A 692 -4.00 25.61 16.64
CA PRO A 692 -2.65 25.59 17.19
C PRO A 692 -1.65 24.95 16.25
N ALA A 693 -0.38 25.32 16.41
CA ALA A 693 0.74 24.73 15.68
C ALA A 693 0.78 23.19 15.86
N TYR A 694 0.91 22.46 14.76
CA TYR A 694 1.00 20.99 14.74
C TYR A 694 -0.20 20.24 15.36
N ARG A 695 -1.39 20.84 15.38
CA ARG A 695 -2.59 20.26 16.00
C ARG A 695 -3.76 20.17 15.02
N ALA A 696 -4.65 19.26 15.35
CA ALA A 696 -5.97 19.19 14.73
C ALA A 696 -7.04 19.75 15.69
N LEU A 697 -8.12 20.28 15.12
CA LEU A 697 -9.35 20.64 15.81
C LEU A 697 -10.56 20.11 15.06
N PHE A 698 -11.63 19.82 15.79
CA PHE A 698 -12.95 19.55 15.22
C PHE A 698 -13.86 20.75 15.42
N VAL A 699 -14.53 21.19 14.36
CA VAL A 699 -15.58 22.21 14.43
C VAL A 699 -16.91 21.51 14.10
N LEU A 700 -17.83 21.51 15.05
CA LEU A 700 -19.12 20.85 14.96
C LEU A 700 -20.20 21.89 14.75
N ILE A 701 -20.91 21.81 13.64
CA ILE A 701 -21.95 22.74 13.21
C ILE A 701 -23.28 22.00 13.24
N PRO A 702 -24.32 22.47 13.94
CA PRO A 702 -25.67 21.93 13.85
C PRO A 702 -26.23 22.07 12.41
N GLU A 703 -26.84 21.01 11.86
CA GLU A 703 -27.51 21.03 10.56
C GLU A 703 -28.83 21.81 10.61
#